data_7f67de75f8ce7c6e1550dda84988a42e
#
_entry.id   7f67de75f8ce7c6e1550dda84988a42e
#
_cell.length_a   1.000
_cell.length_b   1.000
_cell.length_c   1.000
_cell.angle_alpha   90.00
_cell.angle_beta   90.00
_cell.angle_gamma   90.00
#
_symmetry.space_group_name_H-M   'P 1'
#
loop_
_entity.id
_entity.type
_entity.pdbx_description
1 polymer ?
#
loop_
_entity_poly.entity_id
_entity_poly.type
_entity_poly.pdbx_seq_one_letter_code
_entity_poly.pdbx_strand_id
1 'polypeptide(L)'
;AYSAGRRADTAAEAAQMTRLYVVESTFTITGAAADHRLRAASSHISALAARFAAEVLAKLGKPAAFKVSGLKVSDEWVKECVADLVQAKGQALIVAGDHLSADAHRVVALANAALGAAVRYAAVPAVRAGTIADLAAKPAKTLVILGGNPAYDAPADVKFAAVAKAATKVVRLGFHGPAFDETSALAQSAGGTFIAASHYLESWSDGRTVDGTYVPVQPMIEPLFPSFTDLDVLAAFAGSTQEPYALVRETFATLAKTKSDDAFAAWLAEGVLAGSAYPTVVDLTLAVPSAAFAAPELSLEKLEVRLLPSAHAGDGLYANNGWLAEAPDPLSKTVWENVILVSPKLAAKLAIEPEAMVINKIGALNRNINQLVDGRLIAKIARLTVDGVSVTGPVFIMPGLADHTVGLQLGFGRKLGGRVATRVDERLAGRVTGNGFDVYPFLTTAHPAFRTGVTIELTGGTTPVCNMQDHWSMEGRDVVREGSVGDLEKNADFAKLGIDGHAPAVYGKDGAMSPALKATTTPRGNSAYEHPDHAVAPNLVAWKGHESELKIQQWGMSIDLNTCTGCNACVTACQSENNIPVVGRDQVLKGRNMHWIRLDRYFFDGREQAGNAIPEDPQVTFMGVACQHCETAPCETVCPANATVHDDQGLNTMAYNRCIGTRYCANNCPYKVRRFNFLDFNKRVDGHYYEGPLGPEKAVKDPADLPQLQRNPDVSVRMRGVMEKCTYCVQRIQEAKIQAKAAARDSGRTQVADGAIQVACQQACPAGAIEFGDITDPNSRVSKAKASTRSYGALTYLNTRPRTTYQAKLRNLNDKMPGALRLPLSRREMAGRESHAPAHGSGHAAPAAHGESAHK
;
A
#
# COMPACT_ATOMS: atom_id res chain seq x y z
N ALA A 1 9.78 5.26 12.46
CA ALA A 1 10.79 6.34 12.54
C ALA A 1 10.65 7.34 11.39
N TYR A 2 10.71 6.90 10.11
CA TYR A 2 10.66 7.82 8.95
C TYR A 2 9.40 8.71 8.96
N SER A 3 8.21 8.16 9.07
CA SER A 3 6.95 8.92 9.08
C SER A 3 6.86 9.92 10.23
N ALA A 4 7.43 9.58 11.40
CA ALA A 4 7.50 10.52 12.52
C ALA A 4 8.41 11.71 12.19
N GLY A 5 9.53 11.49 11.50
CA GLY A 5 10.44 12.55 11.03
C GLY A 5 9.89 13.35 9.84
N ARG A 6 8.70 13.01 9.33
CA ARG A 6 8.02 13.75 8.24
C ARG A 6 6.84 14.58 8.72
N ARG A 7 6.48 14.50 10.01
CA ARG A 7 5.43 15.37 10.57
C ARG A 7 5.97 16.78 10.70
N ALA A 8 5.29 17.73 10.10
CA ALA A 8 5.66 19.13 10.14
C ALA A 8 4.42 19.99 9.83
N ASP A 9 3.93 20.73 10.79
CA ASP A 9 2.80 21.66 10.66
C ASP A 9 3.23 23.12 10.58
N THR A 10 4.47 23.40 10.99
CA THR A 10 5.08 24.73 10.97
C THR A 10 6.35 24.75 10.15
N ALA A 11 6.80 25.94 9.72
CA ALA A 11 8.08 26.12 9.01
C ALA A 11 9.28 25.65 9.85
N ALA A 12 9.24 25.88 11.17
CA ALA A 12 10.32 25.46 12.09
C ALA A 12 10.42 23.91 12.17
N GLU A 13 9.29 23.22 12.22
CA GLU A 13 9.27 21.76 12.18
C GLU A 13 9.68 21.22 10.81
N ALA A 14 9.25 21.87 9.74
CA ALA A 14 9.63 21.50 8.38
C ALA A 14 11.12 21.62 8.12
N ALA A 15 11.79 22.60 8.72
CA ALA A 15 13.25 22.77 8.68
C ALA A 15 14.00 21.58 9.34
N GLN A 16 13.36 20.88 10.28
CA GLN A 16 13.89 19.67 10.93
C GLN A 16 13.44 18.36 10.27
N MET A 17 12.65 18.46 9.21
CA MET A 17 12.07 17.29 8.54
C MET A 17 13.15 16.43 7.89
N THR A 18 13.06 15.11 8.06
CA THR A 18 13.98 14.14 7.46
C THR A 18 14.01 14.28 5.93
N ARG A 19 15.21 14.41 5.34
CA ARG A 19 15.43 14.32 3.89
C ARG A 19 15.76 12.89 3.51
N LEU A 20 15.12 12.38 2.46
CA LEU A 20 15.27 11.00 2.00
C LEU A 20 15.87 10.94 0.60
N TYR A 21 17.06 10.33 0.50
CA TYR A 21 17.70 9.92 -0.74
C TYR A 21 17.46 8.44 -0.98
N VAL A 22 17.07 8.05 -2.18
CA VAL A 22 16.82 6.64 -2.53
C VAL A 22 17.51 6.26 -3.82
N VAL A 23 18.21 5.14 -3.81
CA VAL A 23 18.79 4.51 -5.01
C VAL A 23 18.14 3.15 -5.21
N GLU A 24 17.46 2.95 -6.32
CA GLU A 24 16.71 1.73 -6.60
C GLU A 24 16.57 1.45 -8.10
N SER A 25 16.37 0.19 -8.46
CA SER A 25 16.20 -0.22 -9.86
C SER A 25 14.73 -0.25 -10.30
N THR A 26 13.84 -0.63 -9.39
CA THR A 26 12.39 -0.62 -9.59
C THR A 26 11.77 0.45 -8.72
N PHE A 27 10.69 1.05 -9.17
CA PHE A 27 9.99 2.04 -8.34
C PHE A 27 9.33 1.34 -7.15
N THR A 28 9.65 1.79 -5.92
CA THR A 28 9.06 1.30 -4.68
C THR A 28 8.31 2.41 -3.94
N ILE A 29 7.54 2.05 -2.89
CA ILE A 29 6.93 3.06 -2.01
C ILE A 29 7.98 3.91 -1.28
N THR A 30 9.19 3.37 -1.05
CA THR A 30 10.32 4.13 -0.49
C THR A 30 10.80 5.18 -1.48
N GLY A 31 10.99 4.80 -2.76
CA GLY A 31 11.34 5.75 -3.82
C GLY A 31 10.25 6.78 -4.08
N ALA A 32 8.98 6.42 -3.96
CA ALA A 32 7.86 7.34 -4.06
C ALA A 32 7.81 8.38 -2.93
N ALA A 33 8.35 8.03 -1.77
CA ALA A 33 8.47 8.93 -0.62
C ALA A 33 9.76 9.79 -0.66
N ALA A 34 10.72 9.48 -1.55
CA ALA A 34 12.01 10.15 -1.62
C ALA A 34 11.87 11.63 -2.01
N ASP A 35 12.72 12.47 -1.42
CA ASP A 35 12.94 13.84 -1.85
C ASP A 35 13.86 13.86 -3.08
N HIS A 36 14.87 12.96 -3.10
CA HIS A 36 15.76 12.75 -4.23
C HIS A 36 15.91 11.25 -4.54
N ARG A 37 15.63 10.88 -5.77
CA ARG A 37 15.71 9.50 -6.23
C ARG A 37 16.71 9.36 -7.37
N LEU A 38 17.48 8.27 -7.35
CA LEU A 38 18.40 7.87 -8.41
C LEU A 38 18.02 6.50 -8.94
N ARG A 39 17.71 6.39 -10.23
CA ARG A 39 17.50 5.12 -10.91
C ARG A 39 18.83 4.44 -11.19
N ALA A 40 19.02 3.23 -10.67
CA ALA A 40 20.20 2.43 -10.94
C ALA A 40 19.86 0.95 -10.98
N ALA A 41 20.46 0.17 -11.89
CA ALA A 41 20.28 -1.27 -11.93
C ALA A 41 20.69 -1.92 -10.59
N SER A 42 20.00 -3.00 -10.17
CA SER A 42 20.28 -3.66 -8.89
C SER A 42 21.72 -4.15 -8.80
N SER A 43 22.28 -4.65 -9.91
CA SER A 43 23.68 -5.08 -10.01
C SER A 43 24.69 -3.93 -9.82
N HIS A 44 24.28 -2.66 -9.98
CA HIS A 44 25.12 -1.49 -9.78
C HIS A 44 25.07 -0.96 -8.34
N ILE A 45 24.04 -1.28 -7.54
CA ILE A 45 23.82 -0.66 -6.23
C ILE A 45 24.93 -0.99 -5.23
N SER A 46 25.49 -2.20 -5.25
CA SER A 46 26.62 -2.54 -4.37
C SER A 46 27.87 -1.69 -4.67
N ALA A 47 28.16 -1.43 -5.95
CA ALA A 47 29.25 -0.56 -6.36
C ALA A 47 28.99 0.91 -5.99
N LEU A 48 27.75 1.37 -6.10
CA LEU A 48 27.30 2.68 -5.63
C LEU A 48 27.49 2.82 -4.12
N ALA A 49 27.06 1.83 -3.34
CA ALA A 49 27.21 1.83 -1.88
C ALA A 49 28.69 1.95 -1.48
N ALA A 50 29.59 1.21 -2.15
CA ALA A 50 31.03 1.30 -1.91
C ALA A 50 31.59 2.68 -2.28
N ARG A 51 31.13 3.30 -3.38
CA ARG A 51 31.51 4.65 -3.78
C ARG A 51 31.04 5.68 -2.76
N PHE A 52 29.77 5.65 -2.34
CA PHE A 52 29.26 6.55 -1.31
C PHE A 52 30.05 6.42 0.00
N ALA A 53 30.29 5.19 0.45
CA ALA A 53 31.05 4.94 1.67
C ALA A 53 32.47 5.49 1.56
N ALA A 54 33.17 5.31 0.43
CA ALA A 54 34.51 5.83 0.20
C ALA A 54 34.55 7.38 0.30
N GLU A 55 33.59 8.05 -0.33
CA GLU A 55 33.53 9.52 -0.31
C GLU A 55 33.15 10.07 1.07
N VAL A 56 32.21 9.44 1.79
CA VAL A 56 31.88 9.79 3.18
C VAL A 56 33.10 9.64 4.07
N LEU A 57 33.79 8.50 4.01
CA LEU A 57 34.99 8.24 4.82
C LEU A 57 36.13 9.23 4.49
N ALA A 58 36.35 9.53 3.22
CA ALA A 58 37.38 10.51 2.80
C ALA A 58 37.08 11.91 3.35
N LYS A 59 35.83 12.39 3.25
CA LYS A 59 35.41 13.69 3.79
C LYS A 59 35.51 13.79 5.31
N LEU A 60 35.42 12.66 6.01
CA LEU A 60 35.54 12.58 7.47
C LEU A 60 36.98 12.29 7.94
N GLY A 61 37.99 12.34 7.03
CA GLY A 61 39.39 12.11 7.36
C GLY A 61 39.76 10.67 7.69
N LYS A 62 38.91 9.70 7.28
CA LYS A 62 39.12 8.26 7.48
C LYS A 62 39.12 7.53 6.12
N PRO A 63 40.01 7.86 5.16
CA PRO A 63 39.94 7.33 3.82
C PRO A 63 40.08 5.79 3.82
N ALA A 64 39.19 5.13 3.10
CA ALA A 64 39.26 3.71 2.82
C ALA A 64 39.22 3.49 1.31
N ALA A 65 40.13 2.65 0.80
CA ALA A 65 40.24 2.35 -0.62
C ALA A 65 39.32 1.15 -0.94
N PHE A 66 38.19 1.37 -1.56
CA PHE A 66 37.38 0.32 -2.17
C PHE A 66 37.64 0.28 -3.67
N LYS A 67 37.78 -0.93 -4.22
CA LYS A 67 37.94 -1.14 -5.67
C LYS A 67 36.56 -1.07 -6.34
N VAL A 68 36.24 0.08 -6.92
CA VAL A 68 34.97 0.29 -7.65
C VAL A 68 35.26 0.44 -9.14
N SER A 69 34.50 -0.25 -10.00
CA SER A 69 34.67 -0.19 -11.46
C SER A 69 33.32 -0.30 -12.20
N GLY A 70 33.30 0.17 -13.45
CA GLY A 70 32.15 0.04 -14.36
C GLY A 70 30.97 0.94 -14.05
N LEU A 71 31.05 1.76 -13.00
CA LEU A 71 29.92 2.59 -12.54
C LEU A 71 29.76 3.84 -13.41
N LYS A 72 28.56 4.00 -14.00
CA LYS A 72 28.17 5.17 -14.80
C LYS A 72 27.06 5.93 -14.06
N VAL A 73 27.42 6.85 -13.19
CA VAL A 73 26.51 7.69 -12.38
C VAL A 73 27.01 9.12 -12.35
N SER A 74 26.12 10.09 -12.21
CA SER A 74 26.49 11.50 -12.06
C SER A 74 27.37 11.71 -10.82
N ASP A 75 28.61 12.17 -11.05
CA ASP A 75 29.56 12.49 -9.97
C ASP A 75 29.00 13.59 -9.06
N GLU A 76 28.30 14.55 -9.64
CA GLU A 76 27.71 15.66 -8.92
C GLU A 76 26.59 15.19 -7.98
N TRP A 77 25.76 14.20 -8.42
CA TRP A 77 24.71 13.62 -7.58
C TRP A 77 25.30 12.96 -6.33
N VAL A 78 26.36 12.15 -6.51
CA VAL A 78 27.05 11.47 -5.39
C VAL A 78 27.69 12.49 -4.47
N LYS A 79 28.39 13.48 -5.02
CA LYS A 79 29.09 14.53 -4.26
C LYS A 79 28.13 15.34 -3.38
N GLU A 80 26.99 15.78 -3.91
CA GLU A 80 26.03 16.60 -3.16
C GLU A 80 25.26 15.77 -2.13
N CYS A 81 24.89 14.52 -2.43
CA CYS A 81 24.31 13.60 -1.46
C CYS A 81 25.28 13.34 -0.28
N VAL A 82 26.55 13.07 -0.57
CA VAL A 82 27.57 12.84 0.46
C VAL A 82 27.84 14.12 1.28
N ALA A 83 27.80 15.30 0.65
CA ALA A 83 27.96 16.56 1.35
C ALA A 83 26.83 16.77 2.40
N ASP A 84 25.61 16.48 2.03
CA ASP A 84 24.44 16.57 2.92
C ASP A 84 24.52 15.55 4.07
N LEU A 85 24.89 14.30 3.79
CA LEU A 85 25.10 13.27 4.81
C LEU A 85 26.18 13.67 5.84
N VAL A 86 27.28 14.23 5.38
CA VAL A 86 28.38 14.68 6.26
C VAL A 86 27.98 15.91 7.07
N GLN A 87 27.20 16.83 6.49
CA GLN A 87 26.64 17.97 7.21
C GLN A 87 25.71 17.53 8.34
N ALA A 88 24.91 16.48 8.10
CA ALA A 88 24.00 15.90 9.09
C ALA A 88 24.66 14.85 10.01
N LYS A 89 25.99 14.89 10.18
CA LYS A 89 26.73 13.95 11.05
C LYS A 89 26.07 13.78 12.42
N GLY A 90 25.91 12.53 12.85
CA GLY A 90 25.22 12.17 14.09
C GLY A 90 23.70 11.97 13.91
N GLN A 91 23.10 12.54 12.85
CA GLN A 91 21.67 12.40 12.52
C GLN A 91 21.45 11.72 11.16
N ALA A 92 22.51 11.51 10.37
CA ALA A 92 22.45 10.82 9.10
C ALA A 92 22.52 9.30 9.27
N LEU A 93 21.78 8.56 8.44
CA LEU A 93 21.77 7.11 8.40
C LEU A 93 21.74 6.62 6.95
N ILE A 94 22.63 5.68 6.60
CA ILE A 94 22.63 4.98 5.33
C ILE A 94 22.08 3.56 5.57
N VAL A 95 21.08 3.13 4.79
CA VAL A 95 20.47 1.81 4.87
C VAL A 95 20.75 1.04 3.59
N ALA A 96 21.34 -0.15 3.72
CA ALA A 96 21.51 -1.10 2.62
C ALA A 96 20.29 -2.02 2.54
N GLY A 97 19.77 -2.27 1.32
CA GLY A 97 18.69 -3.23 1.11
C GLY A 97 19.19 -4.67 1.36
N ASP A 98 18.32 -5.54 1.84
CA ASP A 98 18.58 -6.94 2.19
C ASP A 98 19.15 -7.78 1.04
N HIS A 99 18.84 -7.41 -0.19
CA HIS A 99 19.30 -8.07 -1.41
C HIS A 99 20.73 -7.75 -1.82
N LEU A 100 21.41 -6.83 -1.12
CA LEU A 100 22.79 -6.46 -1.42
C LEU A 100 23.78 -7.47 -0.81
N SER A 101 25.00 -7.50 -1.33
CA SER A 101 26.06 -8.39 -0.84
C SER A 101 26.46 -8.06 0.61
N ALA A 102 26.99 -9.06 1.33
CA ALA A 102 27.53 -8.86 2.68
C ALA A 102 28.61 -7.77 2.73
N ASP A 103 29.41 -7.65 1.68
CA ASP A 103 30.45 -6.61 1.58
C ASP A 103 29.83 -5.22 1.38
N ALA A 104 28.72 -5.10 0.65
CA ALA A 104 27.96 -3.84 0.57
C ALA A 104 27.42 -3.41 1.93
N HIS A 105 26.86 -4.34 2.72
CA HIS A 105 26.46 -4.05 4.09
C HIS A 105 27.63 -3.61 4.98
N ARG A 106 28.83 -4.24 4.84
CA ARG A 106 30.03 -3.85 5.60
C ARG A 106 30.49 -2.43 5.27
N VAL A 107 30.53 -2.03 4.00
CA VAL A 107 30.93 -0.66 3.63
C VAL A 107 29.94 0.38 4.11
N VAL A 108 28.64 0.07 4.09
CA VAL A 108 27.60 0.93 4.66
C VAL A 108 27.74 1.04 6.18
N ALA A 109 28.03 -0.05 6.88
CA ALA A 109 28.26 -0.04 8.33
C ALA A 109 29.51 0.82 8.69
N LEU A 110 30.61 0.73 7.92
CA LEU A 110 31.79 1.60 8.09
C LEU A 110 31.46 3.09 7.91
N ALA A 111 30.67 3.43 6.89
CA ALA A 111 30.23 4.81 6.66
C ALA A 111 29.34 5.32 7.80
N ASN A 112 28.38 4.51 8.27
CA ASN A 112 27.53 4.84 9.41
C ASN A 112 28.32 5.04 10.71
N ALA A 113 29.30 4.19 10.98
CA ALA A 113 30.19 4.35 12.13
C ALA A 113 31.01 5.65 12.05
N ALA A 114 31.47 6.03 10.85
CA ALA A 114 32.17 7.30 10.67
C ALA A 114 31.26 8.53 10.79
N LEU A 115 30.00 8.43 10.34
CA LEU A 115 28.96 9.44 10.49
C LEU A 115 28.47 9.57 11.94
N GLY A 116 28.77 8.61 12.84
CA GLY A 116 28.20 8.58 14.18
C GLY A 116 26.71 8.31 14.17
N ALA A 117 26.22 7.56 13.19
CA ALA A 117 24.81 7.20 13.07
C ALA A 117 24.31 6.41 14.30
N ALA A 118 23.08 6.65 14.72
CA ALA A 118 22.46 5.98 15.87
C ALA A 118 22.06 4.53 15.52
N VAL A 119 23.05 3.67 15.21
CA VAL A 119 22.86 2.26 14.89
C VAL A 119 23.27 1.41 16.09
N ARG A 120 22.43 0.45 16.47
CA ARG A 120 22.75 -0.56 17.48
C ARG A 120 22.96 -1.90 16.79
N TYR A 121 24.01 -2.59 17.18
CA TYR A 121 24.28 -3.96 16.73
C TYR A 121 23.97 -4.90 17.89
N ALA A 122 23.08 -5.87 17.64
CA ALA A 122 22.73 -6.87 18.62
C ALA A 122 23.60 -8.12 18.46
N ALA A 123 24.03 -8.71 19.59
CA ALA A 123 24.73 -9.99 19.60
C ALA A 123 23.74 -11.14 19.39
N VAL A 124 23.27 -11.30 18.16
CA VAL A 124 22.34 -12.38 17.80
C VAL A 124 23.08 -13.71 17.88
N PRO A 125 22.55 -14.72 18.62
CA PRO A 125 23.15 -16.04 18.67
C PRO A 125 23.31 -16.65 17.28
N ALA A 126 24.50 -17.14 16.95
CA ALA A 126 24.73 -17.81 15.68
C ALA A 126 24.00 -19.15 15.68
N VAL A 127 22.88 -19.23 14.99
CA VAL A 127 22.21 -20.51 14.71
C VAL A 127 22.96 -21.16 13.54
N ARG A 128 23.60 -22.29 13.79
CA ARG A 128 24.19 -23.13 12.73
C ARG A 128 23.08 -23.92 12.05
N ALA A 129 22.31 -23.24 11.22
CA ALA A 129 21.37 -23.90 10.33
C ALA A 129 22.05 -24.14 8.98
N GLY A 130 21.89 -25.30 8.41
CA GLY A 130 22.20 -25.55 7.01
C GLY A 130 21.23 -24.77 6.11
N THR A 131 21.59 -24.61 4.86
CA THR A 131 20.73 -24.01 3.84
C THR A 131 19.99 -25.11 3.06
N ILE A 132 18.97 -24.73 2.30
CA ILE A 132 18.29 -25.66 1.37
C ILE A 132 19.26 -26.19 0.31
N ALA A 133 20.32 -25.44 -0.03
CA ALA A 133 21.40 -25.90 -0.91
C ALA A 133 22.23 -27.02 -0.26
N ASP A 134 22.50 -26.94 1.05
CA ASP A 134 23.20 -28.00 1.78
C ASP A 134 22.37 -29.28 1.82
N LEU A 135 21.07 -29.18 1.94
CA LEU A 135 20.14 -30.31 1.88
C LEU A 135 20.14 -30.95 0.48
N ALA A 136 20.25 -30.16 -0.59
CA ALA A 136 20.36 -30.64 -1.94
C ALA A 136 21.69 -31.39 -2.18
N ALA A 137 22.78 -30.90 -1.60
CA ALA A 137 24.10 -31.54 -1.68
C ALA A 137 24.20 -32.84 -0.84
N LYS A 138 23.46 -32.92 0.26
CA LYS A 138 23.43 -34.07 1.18
C LYS A 138 21.97 -34.42 1.54
N PRO A 139 21.26 -35.16 0.66
CA PRO A 139 19.86 -35.52 0.92
C PRO A 139 19.71 -36.32 2.22
N ALA A 140 18.69 -35.95 3.01
CA ALA A 140 18.37 -36.62 4.26
C ALA A 140 17.54 -37.88 4.02
N LYS A 141 17.76 -38.92 4.85
CA LYS A 141 16.91 -40.13 4.83
C LYS A 141 15.51 -39.83 5.33
N THR A 142 15.38 -39.01 6.38
CA THR A 142 14.12 -38.51 6.88
C THR A 142 14.07 -36.98 6.66
N LEU A 143 13.10 -36.52 5.90
CA LEU A 143 12.86 -35.11 5.60
C LEU A 143 11.62 -34.66 6.34
N VAL A 144 11.75 -33.68 7.23
CA VAL A 144 10.66 -33.02 7.93
C VAL A 144 10.56 -31.60 7.40
N ILE A 145 9.38 -31.23 6.91
CA ILE A 145 9.11 -29.91 6.32
C ILE A 145 8.09 -29.22 7.19
N LEU A 146 8.56 -28.20 7.95
CA LEU A 146 7.73 -27.37 8.82
C LEU A 146 7.50 -26.01 8.14
N GLY A 147 6.29 -25.78 7.62
CA GLY A 147 5.96 -24.56 6.87
C GLY A 147 6.63 -24.47 5.49
N GLY A 148 6.59 -23.27 4.87
CA GLY A 148 7.10 -23.01 3.52
C GLY A 148 6.40 -23.81 2.41
N ASN A 149 6.78 -23.59 1.15
CA ASN A 149 6.31 -24.39 0.01
C ASN A 149 7.45 -24.69 -0.97
N PRO A 150 8.53 -25.38 -0.52
CA PRO A 150 9.75 -25.53 -1.30
C PRO A 150 9.59 -26.30 -2.63
N ALA A 151 8.49 -26.98 -2.86
CA ALA A 151 8.18 -27.54 -4.18
C ALA A 151 7.79 -26.47 -5.20
N TYR A 152 7.41 -25.28 -4.73
CA TYR A 152 7.04 -24.11 -5.54
C TYR A 152 8.10 -23.00 -5.46
N ASP A 153 8.55 -22.63 -4.25
CA ASP A 153 9.31 -21.40 -3.98
C ASP A 153 10.83 -21.62 -3.78
N ALA A 154 11.32 -22.88 -3.75
CA ALA A 154 12.74 -23.14 -3.64
C ALA A 154 13.52 -22.65 -4.87
N PRO A 155 14.78 -22.19 -4.69
CA PRO A 155 15.65 -21.88 -5.82
C PRO A 155 15.72 -23.02 -6.84
N ALA A 156 15.60 -22.70 -8.13
CA ALA A 156 15.46 -23.69 -9.20
C ALA A 156 16.62 -24.69 -9.29
N ASP A 157 17.83 -24.26 -8.95
CA ASP A 157 19.04 -25.08 -8.93
C ASP A 157 19.05 -26.14 -7.81
N VAL A 158 18.26 -25.97 -6.76
CA VAL A 158 18.07 -26.94 -5.66
C VAL A 158 17.34 -28.20 -6.14
N LYS A 159 16.48 -28.10 -7.15
CA LYS A 159 15.66 -29.21 -7.67
C LYS A 159 14.94 -29.97 -6.54
N PHE A 160 14.23 -29.24 -5.68
CA PHE A 160 13.67 -29.75 -4.43
C PHE A 160 12.84 -31.03 -4.59
N ALA A 161 12.14 -31.20 -5.71
CA ALA A 161 11.40 -32.43 -6.00
C ALA A 161 12.30 -33.69 -6.03
N ALA A 162 13.54 -33.56 -6.48
CA ALA A 162 14.52 -34.65 -6.44
C ALA A 162 15.01 -34.93 -5.02
N VAL A 163 15.20 -33.86 -4.22
CA VAL A 163 15.59 -33.97 -2.80
C VAL A 163 14.52 -34.74 -2.01
N ALA A 164 13.25 -34.38 -2.18
CA ALA A 164 12.13 -35.02 -1.48
C ALA A 164 12.00 -36.51 -1.89
N LYS A 165 12.17 -36.83 -3.18
CA LYS A 165 12.12 -38.22 -3.69
C LYS A 165 13.28 -39.07 -3.23
N ALA A 166 14.44 -38.50 -2.92
CA ALA A 166 15.59 -39.21 -2.39
C ALA A 166 15.44 -39.57 -0.90
N ALA A 167 14.53 -38.92 -0.18
CA ALA A 167 14.26 -39.22 1.22
C ALA A 167 13.44 -40.52 1.34
N THR A 168 13.82 -41.39 2.32
CA THR A 168 13.07 -42.60 2.64
C THR A 168 11.76 -42.31 3.33
N LYS A 169 11.71 -41.23 4.10
CA LYS A 169 10.52 -40.77 4.84
C LYS A 169 10.37 -39.27 4.72
N VAL A 170 9.19 -38.83 4.36
CA VAL A 170 8.86 -37.39 4.28
C VAL A 170 7.70 -37.10 5.24
N VAL A 171 7.85 -36.08 6.09
CA VAL A 171 6.79 -35.58 6.97
C VAL A 171 6.56 -34.11 6.64
N ARG A 172 5.35 -33.74 6.31
CA ARG A 172 4.95 -32.39 5.94
C ARG A 172 3.96 -31.84 6.96
N LEU A 173 4.31 -30.77 7.68
CA LEU A 173 3.37 -29.95 8.43
C LEU A 173 3.04 -28.71 7.60
N GLY A 174 1.77 -28.49 7.27
CA GLY A 174 1.36 -27.38 6.41
C GLY A 174 -0.10 -27.00 6.54
N PHE A 175 -0.44 -25.75 6.22
CA PHE A 175 -1.82 -25.24 6.28
C PHE A 175 -2.74 -25.86 5.23
N HIS A 176 -2.19 -26.29 4.10
CA HIS A 176 -2.98 -26.77 2.97
C HIS A 176 -2.59 -28.20 2.62
N GLY A 177 -3.61 -29.05 2.44
CA GLY A 177 -3.42 -30.44 2.05
C GLY A 177 -2.94 -30.62 0.60
N PRO A 178 -2.67 -31.87 0.20
CA PRO A 178 -2.07 -32.19 -1.11
C PRO A 178 -2.85 -31.72 -2.35
N ALA A 179 -4.15 -31.44 -2.21
CA ALA A 179 -4.97 -30.90 -3.30
C ALA A 179 -4.74 -29.39 -3.55
N PHE A 180 -4.12 -28.69 -2.58
CA PHE A 180 -4.03 -27.22 -2.57
C PHE A 180 -2.62 -26.67 -2.29
N ASP A 181 -1.59 -27.55 -2.19
CA ASP A 181 -0.22 -27.15 -1.89
C ASP A 181 0.77 -28.11 -2.59
N GLU A 182 1.70 -27.54 -3.33
CA GLU A 182 2.65 -28.28 -4.15
C GLU A 182 3.60 -29.16 -3.32
N THR A 183 4.03 -28.67 -2.15
CA THR A 183 4.90 -29.43 -1.24
C THR A 183 4.14 -30.57 -0.56
N SER A 184 2.90 -30.34 -0.16
CA SER A 184 2.06 -31.38 0.42
C SER A 184 1.74 -32.49 -0.60
N ALA A 185 1.48 -32.10 -1.86
CA ALA A 185 1.30 -33.05 -2.97
C ALA A 185 2.56 -33.86 -3.26
N LEU A 186 3.72 -33.19 -3.24
CA LEU A 186 5.02 -33.84 -3.42
C LEU A 186 5.31 -34.83 -2.28
N ALA A 187 5.08 -34.44 -1.02
CA ALA A 187 5.26 -35.31 0.14
C ALA A 187 4.38 -36.56 0.03
N GLN A 188 3.10 -36.39 -0.31
CA GLN A 188 2.19 -37.53 -0.53
C GLN A 188 2.64 -38.44 -1.67
N SER A 189 3.09 -37.88 -2.80
CA SER A 189 3.59 -38.66 -3.94
C SER A 189 4.89 -39.43 -3.64
N ALA A 190 5.66 -38.98 -2.65
CA ALA A 190 6.84 -39.64 -2.13
C ALA A 190 6.50 -40.67 -1.02
N GLY A 191 5.24 -41.04 -0.82
CA GLY A 191 4.81 -41.96 0.24
C GLY A 191 4.93 -41.37 1.65
N GLY A 192 5.00 -40.07 1.78
CA GLY A 192 5.12 -39.37 3.05
C GLY A 192 3.80 -39.07 3.74
N THR A 193 3.90 -38.50 4.94
CA THR A 193 2.76 -38.14 5.80
C THR A 193 2.53 -36.64 5.76
N PHE A 194 1.29 -36.22 5.52
CA PHE A 194 0.81 -34.85 5.69
C PHE A 194 0.16 -34.69 7.07
N ILE A 195 0.50 -33.61 7.76
CA ILE A 195 -0.05 -33.19 9.04
C ILE A 195 -0.57 -31.76 8.86
N ALA A 196 -1.82 -31.51 9.25
CA ALA A 196 -2.41 -30.19 9.20
C ALA A 196 -1.75 -29.28 10.27
N ALA A 197 -1.32 -28.09 9.87
CA ALA A 197 -0.76 -27.10 10.77
C ALA A 197 -1.83 -26.23 11.40
N SER A 198 -1.70 -25.96 12.72
CA SER A 198 -2.48 -24.96 13.42
C SER A 198 -2.05 -23.57 13.01
N HIS A 199 -3.02 -22.66 12.85
CA HIS A 199 -2.75 -21.25 12.62
C HIS A 199 -2.27 -20.60 13.93
N TYR A 200 -1.44 -19.55 13.86
CA TYR A 200 -0.95 -18.85 15.06
C TYR A 200 -2.07 -18.22 15.91
N LEU A 201 -3.26 -17.98 15.36
CA LEU A 201 -4.44 -17.56 16.12
C LEU A 201 -5.12 -18.70 16.87
N GLU A 202 -4.78 -19.95 16.59
CA GLU A 202 -5.37 -21.18 17.13
C GLU A 202 -4.46 -21.88 18.16
N SER A 203 -3.23 -21.38 18.34
CA SER A 203 -2.20 -22.13 19.07
C SER A 203 -1.29 -21.25 19.91
N TRP A 204 -0.78 -21.85 21.01
CA TRP A 204 0.27 -21.25 21.81
C TRP A 204 1.63 -21.37 21.09
N SER A 205 2.39 -20.28 21.10
CA SER A 205 3.77 -20.23 20.66
C SER A 205 4.46 -19.04 21.31
N ASP A 206 5.72 -18.85 20.97
CA ASP A 206 6.51 -17.70 21.38
C ASP A 206 7.49 -17.30 20.28
N GLY A 207 8.17 -16.19 20.46
CA GLY A 207 9.14 -15.73 19.52
C GLY A 207 10.06 -14.64 20.04
N ARG A 208 10.99 -14.23 19.18
CA ARG A 208 11.85 -13.08 19.44
C ARG A 208 11.74 -12.08 18.30
N THR A 209 11.65 -10.82 18.66
CA THR A 209 11.74 -9.71 17.72
C THR A 209 13.17 -9.60 17.15
N VAL A 210 13.36 -8.71 16.19
CA VAL A 210 14.68 -8.50 15.53
C VAL A 210 15.78 -8.12 16.52
N ASP A 211 15.44 -7.38 17.58
CA ASP A 211 16.37 -7.02 18.65
C ASP A 211 16.52 -8.10 19.76
N GLY A 212 15.79 -9.21 19.62
CA GLY A 212 15.81 -10.31 20.58
C GLY A 212 14.80 -10.23 21.70
N THR A 213 13.96 -9.19 21.74
CA THR A 213 12.89 -9.09 22.75
C THR A 213 11.94 -10.28 22.64
N TYR A 214 11.71 -10.97 23.75
CA TYR A 214 10.86 -12.16 23.82
C TYR A 214 9.39 -11.78 23.92
N VAL A 215 8.57 -12.40 23.07
CA VAL A 215 7.14 -12.09 22.88
C VAL A 215 6.28 -13.34 22.90
N PRO A 216 5.05 -13.29 23.46
CA PRO A 216 4.10 -14.41 23.42
C PRO A 216 3.31 -14.44 22.10
N VAL A 217 2.91 -15.61 21.67
CA VAL A 217 1.85 -15.85 20.71
C VAL A 217 0.73 -16.60 21.42
N GLN A 218 -0.43 -15.95 21.59
CA GLN A 218 -1.56 -16.49 22.31
C GLN A 218 -2.68 -16.90 21.36
N PRO A 219 -3.33 -18.05 21.53
CA PRO A 219 -4.50 -18.40 20.76
C PRO A 219 -5.64 -17.40 21.03
N MET A 220 -6.30 -16.98 19.95
CA MET A 220 -7.45 -16.07 19.99
C MET A 220 -8.75 -16.81 19.70
N ILE A 221 -8.66 -18.01 19.09
CA ILE A 221 -9.78 -18.86 18.71
C ILE A 221 -9.39 -20.32 18.98
N GLU A 222 -10.40 -21.18 19.13
CA GLU A 222 -10.21 -22.63 19.10
C GLU A 222 -9.82 -23.10 17.69
N PRO A 223 -9.03 -24.18 17.57
CA PRO A 223 -8.69 -24.76 16.28
C PRO A 223 -9.94 -25.12 15.46
N LEU A 224 -10.02 -24.63 14.23
CA LEU A 224 -11.13 -24.93 13.31
C LEU A 224 -11.09 -26.39 12.81
N PHE A 225 -9.92 -27.01 12.82
CA PHE A 225 -9.70 -28.39 12.38
C PHE A 225 -8.73 -29.09 13.34
N PRO A 226 -8.77 -30.43 13.43
CA PRO A 226 -7.71 -31.17 14.10
C PRO A 226 -6.36 -30.87 13.45
N SER A 227 -5.49 -30.17 14.18
CA SER A 227 -4.23 -29.66 13.67
C SER A 227 -3.15 -29.65 14.74
N PHE A 228 -1.89 -29.53 14.35
CA PHE A 228 -0.73 -29.53 15.22
C PHE A 228 0.12 -28.30 15.00
N THR A 229 0.82 -27.89 16.02
CA THR A 229 1.79 -26.79 15.94
C THR A 229 3.18 -27.28 15.55
N ASP A 230 4.08 -26.38 15.17
CA ASP A 230 5.50 -26.71 15.03
C ASP A 230 6.08 -27.24 16.35
N LEU A 231 5.63 -26.69 17.52
CA LEU A 231 6.06 -27.13 18.84
C LEU A 231 5.64 -28.56 19.13
N ASP A 232 4.39 -28.98 18.78
CA ASP A 232 3.93 -30.36 18.95
C ASP A 232 4.82 -31.33 18.18
N VAL A 233 5.10 -30.99 16.92
CA VAL A 233 5.92 -31.86 16.05
C VAL A 233 7.35 -31.96 16.57
N LEU A 234 7.95 -30.84 16.96
CA LEU A 234 9.31 -30.81 17.51
C LEU A 234 9.40 -31.50 18.88
N ALA A 235 8.39 -31.31 19.75
CA ALA A 235 8.30 -32.00 21.03
C ALA A 235 8.22 -33.53 20.84
N ALA A 236 7.37 -33.98 19.90
CA ALA A 236 7.27 -35.41 19.58
C ALA A 236 8.61 -35.99 19.08
N PHE A 237 9.37 -35.29 18.25
CA PHE A 237 10.71 -35.70 17.81
C PHE A 237 11.72 -35.70 18.96
N ALA A 238 11.55 -34.80 19.94
CA ALA A 238 12.37 -34.77 21.16
C ALA A 238 11.96 -35.83 22.20
N GLY A 239 10.88 -36.59 21.94
CA GLY A 239 10.33 -37.57 22.88
C GLY A 239 9.54 -36.94 24.04
N SER A 240 9.14 -35.70 23.91
CA SER A 240 8.30 -34.98 24.88
C SER A 240 6.82 -35.11 24.51
N THR A 241 5.97 -35.18 25.53
CA THR A 241 4.51 -35.17 25.41
C THR A 241 3.92 -33.86 25.97
N GLN A 242 4.75 -32.83 26.21
CA GLN A 242 4.30 -31.57 26.72
C GLN A 242 3.49 -30.80 25.67
N GLU A 243 2.38 -30.21 26.11
CA GLU A 243 1.54 -29.34 25.30
C GLU A 243 2.25 -27.99 25.04
N PRO A 244 1.98 -27.31 23.90
CA PRO A 244 2.57 -26.02 23.54
C PRO A 244 2.52 -24.97 24.64
N TYR A 245 1.41 -24.88 25.39
CA TYR A 245 1.27 -23.97 26.54
C TYR A 245 2.34 -24.22 27.62
N ALA A 246 2.58 -25.50 27.95
CA ALA A 246 3.56 -25.87 28.96
C ALA A 246 4.98 -25.52 28.51
N LEU A 247 5.30 -25.74 27.21
CA LEU A 247 6.60 -25.40 26.61
C LEU A 247 6.84 -23.88 26.64
N VAL A 248 5.83 -23.07 26.30
CA VAL A 248 5.91 -21.60 26.36
C VAL A 248 6.12 -21.12 27.79
N ARG A 249 5.42 -21.71 28.78
CA ARG A 249 5.62 -21.41 30.20
C ARG A 249 7.02 -21.75 30.69
N GLU A 250 7.57 -22.87 30.26
CA GLU A 250 8.93 -23.30 30.63
C GLU A 250 9.98 -22.34 30.05
N THR A 251 9.82 -21.97 28.77
CA THR A 251 10.68 -20.98 28.10
C THR A 251 10.61 -19.62 28.81
N PHE A 252 9.39 -19.13 29.11
CA PHE A 252 9.20 -17.90 29.90
C PHE A 252 9.91 -17.98 31.25
N ALA A 253 9.68 -19.05 32.01
CA ALA A 253 10.28 -19.23 33.33
C ALA A 253 11.82 -19.19 33.29
N THR A 254 12.40 -19.76 32.25
CA THR A 254 13.85 -19.75 31.99
C THR A 254 14.37 -18.35 31.70
N LEU A 255 13.70 -17.60 30.84
CA LEU A 255 14.12 -16.27 30.40
C LEU A 255 13.83 -15.19 31.46
N ALA A 256 12.67 -15.24 32.09
CA ALA A 256 12.25 -14.32 33.15
C ALA A 256 12.87 -14.64 34.50
N LYS A 257 13.50 -15.83 34.66
CA LYS A 257 14.07 -16.34 35.92
C LYS A 257 13.04 -16.40 37.05
N THR A 258 11.78 -16.67 36.74
CA THR A 258 10.67 -16.80 37.67
C THR A 258 9.61 -17.79 37.17
N LYS A 259 8.95 -18.48 38.09
CA LYS A 259 7.82 -19.36 37.80
C LYS A 259 6.48 -18.77 38.26
N SER A 260 6.46 -17.48 38.68
CA SER A 260 5.26 -16.81 39.15
C SER A 260 4.17 -16.74 38.06
N ASP A 261 2.94 -17.12 38.42
CA ASP A 261 1.77 -17.02 37.56
C ASP A 261 1.42 -15.56 37.30
N ASP A 262 1.57 -14.66 38.26
CA ASP A 262 1.34 -13.23 38.10
C ASP A 262 2.34 -12.61 37.10
N ALA A 263 3.61 -13.00 37.17
CA ALA A 263 4.62 -12.53 36.21
C ALA A 263 4.36 -13.04 34.78
N PHE A 264 3.88 -14.27 34.64
CA PHE A 264 3.49 -14.83 33.38
C PHE A 264 2.25 -14.10 32.78
N ALA A 265 1.23 -13.87 33.62
CA ALA A 265 0.03 -13.14 33.25
C ALA A 265 0.36 -11.68 32.82
N ALA A 266 1.25 -11.01 33.56
CA ALA A 266 1.73 -9.67 33.23
C ALA A 266 2.45 -9.67 31.86
N TRP A 267 3.32 -10.64 31.60
CA TRP A 267 3.98 -10.77 30.29
C TRP A 267 2.99 -10.99 29.14
N LEU A 268 1.96 -11.82 29.34
CA LEU A 268 0.91 -12.03 28.36
C LEU A 268 0.13 -10.73 28.07
N ALA A 269 -0.17 -9.94 29.11
CA ALA A 269 -0.90 -8.69 29.00
C ALA A 269 -0.06 -7.58 28.34
N GLU A 270 1.24 -7.50 28.64
CA GLU A 270 2.15 -6.50 28.07
C GLU A 270 2.65 -6.89 26.68
N GLY A 271 2.64 -8.18 26.33
CA GLY A 271 3.08 -8.70 25.04
C GLY A 271 4.60 -8.73 24.84
N VAL A 272 5.39 -8.26 25.81
CA VAL A 272 6.85 -8.23 25.73
C VAL A 272 7.49 -8.54 27.09
N LEU A 273 8.63 -9.24 27.09
CA LEU A 273 9.43 -9.45 28.30
C LEU A 273 10.53 -8.39 28.37
N ALA A 274 10.38 -7.44 29.28
CA ALA A 274 11.36 -6.38 29.48
C ALA A 274 12.76 -6.94 29.79
N GLY A 275 13.81 -6.35 29.21
CA GLY A 275 15.20 -6.75 29.41
C GLY A 275 15.63 -8.06 28.72
N SER A 276 14.76 -8.68 27.90
CA SER A 276 15.07 -9.94 27.19
C SER A 276 15.76 -9.74 25.83
N ALA A 277 15.92 -8.49 25.36
CA ALA A 277 16.62 -8.15 24.13
C ALA A 277 18.07 -8.69 24.13
N TYR A 278 18.59 -8.98 22.95
CA TYR A 278 19.99 -9.40 22.82
C TYR A 278 20.94 -8.30 23.31
N PRO A 279 22.09 -8.68 23.93
CA PRO A 279 23.09 -7.71 24.33
C PRO A 279 23.56 -6.84 23.16
N THR A 280 23.75 -5.55 23.41
CA THR A 280 24.34 -4.65 22.40
C THR A 280 25.83 -4.93 22.29
N VAL A 281 26.34 -5.05 21.06
CA VAL A 281 27.77 -5.11 20.77
C VAL A 281 28.35 -3.70 20.92
N VAL A 282 29.21 -3.48 21.90
CA VAL A 282 29.80 -2.15 22.21
C VAL A 282 31.02 -1.88 21.35
N ASP A 283 31.91 -2.87 21.17
CA ASP A 283 33.18 -2.74 20.45
C ASP A 283 33.15 -3.53 19.14
N LEU A 284 32.41 -3.02 18.16
CA LEU A 284 32.34 -3.63 16.84
C LEU A 284 33.50 -3.17 15.96
N THR A 285 34.48 -4.07 15.73
CA THR A 285 35.52 -3.83 14.72
C THR A 285 35.05 -4.31 13.35
N LEU A 286 34.83 -3.36 12.46
CA LEU A 286 34.41 -3.62 11.08
C LEU A 286 35.65 -3.75 10.18
N ALA A 287 35.86 -4.92 9.60
CA ALA A 287 36.91 -5.12 8.60
C ALA A 287 36.54 -4.44 7.27
N VAL A 288 37.53 -3.75 6.68
CA VAL A 288 37.39 -3.18 5.33
C VAL A 288 37.33 -4.34 4.33
N PRO A 289 36.29 -4.44 3.47
CA PRO A 289 36.21 -5.47 2.46
C PRO A 289 37.38 -5.38 1.45
N SER A 290 37.98 -6.51 1.12
CA SER A 290 39.00 -6.60 0.06
C SER A 290 38.40 -6.85 -1.32
N ALA A 291 37.10 -7.20 -1.39
CA ALA A 291 36.39 -7.50 -2.62
C ALA A 291 36.31 -6.28 -3.54
N ALA A 292 36.35 -6.52 -4.85
CA ALA A 292 36.07 -5.49 -5.84
C ALA A 292 34.56 -5.36 -6.08
N PHE A 293 34.09 -4.13 -6.13
CA PHE A 293 32.71 -3.78 -6.45
C PHE A 293 32.62 -3.39 -7.92
N ALA A 294 32.26 -4.34 -8.78
CA ALA A 294 32.10 -4.09 -10.20
C ALA A 294 30.63 -3.90 -10.59
N ALA A 295 30.34 -2.84 -11.33
CA ALA A 295 29.05 -2.66 -11.99
C ALA A 295 29.12 -3.28 -13.38
N PRO A 296 28.36 -4.35 -13.69
CA PRO A 296 28.40 -4.98 -15.00
C PRO A 296 27.86 -4.03 -16.08
N GLU A 297 28.31 -4.21 -17.30
CA GLU A 297 27.77 -3.47 -18.44
C GLU A 297 26.41 -4.07 -18.84
N LEU A 298 25.38 -3.26 -18.83
CA LEU A 298 24.03 -3.59 -19.25
C LEU A 298 23.68 -2.88 -20.55
N SER A 299 22.89 -3.53 -21.39
CA SER A 299 22.38 -2.99 -22.64
C SER A 299 20.94 -3.46 -22.87
N LEU A 300 20.32 -2.98 -23.93
CA LEU A 300 18.98 -3.44 -24.34
C LEU A 300 18.97 -4.90 -24.82
N GLU A 301 20.12 -5.46 -25.14
CA GLU A 301 20.32 -6.88 -25.53
C GLU A 301 20.79 -7.75 -24.35
N LYS A 302 21.27 -7.12 -23.27
CA LYS A 302 21.73 -7.78 -22.03
C LYS A 302 21.12 -7.08 -20.83
N LEU A 303 19.84 -7.37 -20.60
CA LEU A 303 19.08 -6.78 -19.51
C LEU A 303 19.42 -7.42 -18.17
N GLU A 304 19.00 -6.73 -17.11
CA GLU A 304 18.87 -7.27 -15.77
C GLU A 304 17.41 -7.58 -15.46
N VAL A 305 17.14 -8.70 -14.81
CA VAL A 305 15.85 -8.95 -14.15
C VAL A 305 16.00 -8.79 -12.64
N ARG A 306 15.10 -8.01 -12.05
CA ARG A 306 14.94 -7.86 -10.61
C ARG A 306 13.76 -8.73 -10.16
N LEU A 307 14.01 -9.67 -9.23
CA LEU A 307 13.00 -10.50 -8.60
C LEU A 307 12.51 -9.81 -7.32
N LEU A 308 11.22 -9.57 -7.21
CA LEU A 308 10.61 -8.81 -6.12
C LEU A 308 9.61 -9.69 -5.37
N PRO A 309 9.65 -9.79 -4.05
CA PRO A 309 8.51 -10.32 -3.31
C PRO A 309 7.25 -9.52 -3.64
N SER A 310 6.13 -10.19 -3.89
CA SER A 310 4.87 -9.50 -4.12
C SER A 310 4.35 -8.90 -2.80
N ALA A 311 3.88 -7.66 -2.83
CA ALA A 311 3.19 -7.06 -1.69
C ALA A 311 1.87 -7.79 -1.35
N HIS A 312 1.33 -8.58 -2.28
CA HIS A 312 0.05 -9.26 -2.15
C HIS A 312 0.19 -10.74 -1.83
N ALA A 313 1.00 -11.45 -2.63
CA ALA A 313 1.17 -12.89 -2.53
C ALA A 313 2.39 -13.28 -1.66
N GLY A 314 3.30 -12.35 -1.37
CA GLY A 314 4.57 -12.62 -0.70
C GLY A 314 5.45 -13.52 -1.57
N ASP A 315 5.80 -14.68 -1.02
CA ASP A 315 6.46 -15.79 -1.70
C ASP A 315 5.46 -16.80 -2.32
N GLY A 316 4.16 -16.54 -2.23
CA GLY A 316 3.06 -17.42 -2.61
C GLY A 316 2.26 -17.93 -1.41
N LEU A 317 2.70 -17.68 -0.18
CA LEU A 317 1.97 -18.06 1.04
C LEU A 317 0.57 -17.47 1.08
N TYR A 318 0.43 -16.21 0.68
CA TYR A 318 -0.84 -15.48 0.69
C TYR A 318 -1.60 -15.51 -0.64
N ALA A 319 -1.17 -16.30 -1.60
CA ALA A 319 -1.80 -16.36 -2.93
C ALA A 319 -3.30 -16.74 -2.89
N ASN A 320 -3.73 -17.50 -1.87
CA ASN A 320 -5.15 -17.86 -1.68
C ASN A 320 -5.96 -16.86 -0.83
N ASN A 321 -5.38 -15.71 -0.48
CA ASN A 321 -6.08 -14.66 0.25
C ASN A 321 -6.76 -13.69 -0.74
N GLY A 322 -8.10 -13.71 -0.79
CA GLY A 322 -8.88 -12.89 -1.73
C GLY A 322 -8.74 -11.39 -1.50
N TRP A 323 -8.61 -10.95 -0.26
CA TRP A 323 -8.40 -9.53 0.06
C TRP A 323 -7.08 -9.03 -0.49
N LEU A 324 -5.99 -9.81 -0.31
CA LEU A 324 -4.67 -9.45 -0.84
C LEU A 324 -4.61 -9.58 -2.36
N ALA A 325 -5.20 -10.64 -2.93
CA ALA A 325 -5.22 -10.82 -4.39
C ALA A 325 -5.94 -9.67 -5.13
N GLU A 326 -6.95 -9.05 -4.51
CA GLU A 326 -7.69 -7.92 -5.07
C GLU A 326 -7.16 -6.56 -4.58
N ALA A 327 -6.24 -6.51 -3.60
CA ALA A 327 -5.58 -5.28 -3.21
C ALA A 327 -4.67 -4.77 -4.35
N PRO A 328 -4.75 -3.49 -4.77
CA PRO A 328 -3.92 -3.01 -5.87
C PRO A 328 -2.45 -2.89 -5.48
N ASP A 329 -1.55 -3.26 -6.40
CA ASP A 329 -0.13 -2.92 -6.23
C ASP A 329 0.02 -1.41 -6.04
N PRO A 330 0.84 -0.94 -5.11
CA PRO A 330 0.93 0.49 -4.80
C PRO A 330 1.24 1.40 -6.00
N LEU A 331 1.99 0.93 -6.96
CA LEU A 331 2.48 1.72 -8.08
C LEU A 331 1.86 1.34 -9.43
N SER A 332 1.93 0.06 -9.80
CA SER A 332 1.34 -0.41 -11.06
C SER A 332 -0.20 -0.43 -11.02
N LYS A 333 -0.79 -0.53 -9.83
CA LYS A 333 -2.24 -0.73 -9.60
C LYS A 333 -2.78 -2.03 -10.19
N THR A 334 -1.91 -2.96 -10.57
CA THR A 334 -2.31 -4.30 -10.99
C THR A 334 -2.83 -5.12 -9.82
N VAL A 335 -3.75 -6.04 -10.08
CA VAL A 335 -4.35 -6.97 -9.11
C VAL A 335 -4.50 -8.34 -9.74
N TRP A 336 -4.63 -9.38 -8.94
CA TRP A 336 -4.88 -10.77 -9.35
C TRP A 336 -3.74 -11.46 -10.11
N GLU A 337 -2.81 -10.73 -10.68
CA GLU A 337 -1.75 -11.28 -11.52
C GLU A 337 -0.48 -10.43 -11.44
N ASN A 338 0.67 -11.04 -11.72
CA ASN A 338 1.91 -10.33 -11.95
C ASN A 338 2.09 -9.97 -13.42
N VAL A 339 2.99 -9.02 -13.66
CA VAL A 339 3.32 -8.51 -14.99
C VAL A 339 4.83 -8.36 -15.15
N ILE A 340 5.29 -8.32 -16.39
CA ILE A 340 6.68 -7.99 -16.73
C ILE A 340 6.80 -6.46 -16.77
N LEU A 341 7.38 -5.87 -15.72
CA LEU A 341 7.59 -4.42 -15.64
C LEU A 341 8.76 -4.02 -16.52
N VAL A 342 8.54 -3.07 -17.42
CA VAL A 342 9.57 -2.52 -18.32
C VAL A 342 9.63 -1.00 -18.23
N SER A 343 10.83 -0.42 -18.43
CA SER A 343 10.97 1.03 -18.50
C SER A 343 10.31 1.60 -19.76
N PRO A 344 9.91 2.88 -19.78
CA PRO A 344 9.41 3.52 -20.99
C PRO A 344 10.37 3.42 -22.18
N LYS A 345 11.67 3.51 -21.91
CA LYS A 345 12.73 3.39 -22.93
C LYS A 345 12.82 1.99 -23.52
N LEU A 346 12.73 0.95 -22.69
CA LEU A 346 12.68 -0.44 -23.17
C LEU A 346 11.40 -0.72 -23.92
N ALA A 347 10.27 -0.20 -23.46
CA ALA A 347 8.98 -0.32 -24.17
C ALA A 347 9.04 0.28 -25.58
N ALA A 348 9.63 1.47 -25.72
CA ALA A 348 9.84 2.11 -27.03
C ALA A 348 10.73 1.24 -27.95
N LYS A 349 11.81 0.67 -27.41
CA LYS A 349 12.67 -0.25 -28.20
C LYS A 349 11.93 -1.50 -28.66
N LEU A 350 11.00 -2.00 -27.86
CA LEU A 350 10.16 -3.17 -28.18
C LEU A 350 8.96 -2.81 -29.08
N ALA A 351 8.84 -1.56 -29.52
CA ALA A 351 7.68 -1.06 -30.26
C ALA A 351 6.35 -1.33 -29.51
N ILE A 352 6.39 -1.23 -28.19
CA ILE A 352 5.21 -1.21 -27.34
C ILE A 352 4.82 0.25 -27.18
N GLU A 353 3.93 0.70 -28.07
CA GLU A 353 3.42 2.06 -27.97
C GLU A 353 2.34 2.12 -26.89
N PRO A 354 2.41 3.14 -25.99
CA PRO A 354 1.24 3.51 -25.22
C PRO A 354 0.14 3.90 -26.20
N GLU A 355 -1.11 3.69 -25.83
CA GLU A 355 -2.22 4.06 -26.69
C GLU A 355 -2.11 5.55 -27.05
N ALA A 356 -1.94 5.82 -28.34
CA ALA A 356 -2.05 7.17 -28.87
C ALA A 356 -3.39 7.75 -28.43
N MET A 357 -3.37 8.99 -27.92
CA MET A 357 -4.56 9.69 -27.45
C MET A 357 -5.77 9.40 -28.30
N VAL A 358 -6.70 8.61 -27.82
CA VAL A 358 -8.04 8.63 -28.39
C VAL A 358 -8.65 9.95 -27.92
N ILE A 359 -8.62 10.93 -28.80
CA ILE A 359 -9.43 12.13 -28.62
C ILE A 359 -10.86 11.64 -28.70
N ASN A 360 -11.46 11.38 -27.54
CA ASN A 360 -12.90 11.24 -27.47
C ASN A 360 -13.51 12.47 -28.13
N LYS A 361 -14.54 12.29 -28.96
CA LYS A 361 -15.31 13.37 -29.60
C LYS A 361 -15.79 14.47 -28.64
N ILE A 362 -15.53 14.32 -27.32
CA ILE A 362 -15.88 15.22 -26.21
C ILE A 362 -14.66 16.02 -25.71
N GLY A 363 -13.48 15.87 -26.35
CA GLY A 363 -12.32 16.70 -26.00
C GLY A 363 -11.56 16.29 -24.73
N ALA A 364 -11.89 15.17 -24.11
CA ALA A 364 -11.14 14.66 -22.97
C ALA A 364 -9.90 13.89 -23.44
N LEU A 365 -8.73 14.36 -23.01
CA LEU A 365 -7.45 13.69 -23.23
C LEU A 365 -7.33 12.47 -22.32
N ASN A 366 -7.50 11.28 -22.86
CA ASN A 366 -7.26 10.05 -22.11
C ASN A 366 -5.77 9.70 -22.22
N ARG A 367 -5.04 9.83 -21.11
CA ARG A 367 -3.59 9.62 -21.05
C ARG A 367 -3.29 8.34 -20.28
N ASN A 368 -3.27 7.24 -21.00
CA ASN A 368 -2.88 5.95 -20.44
C ASN A 368 -1.43 5.62 -20.76
N ILE A 369 -0.70 5.12 -19.78
CA ILE A 369 0.68 4.64 -19.96
C ILE A 369 0.69 3.34 -20.76
N ASN A 370 -0.33 2.50 -20.56
CA ASN A 370 -0.47 1.19 -21.20
C ASN A 370 -1.68 1.19 -22.13
N GLN A 371 -1.68 0.30 -23.12
CA GLN A 371 -2.72 0.23 -24.13
C GLN A 371 -4.09 -0.10 -23.54
N LEU A 372 -5.10 0.69 -23.86
CA LEU A 372 -6.48 0.50 -23.46
C LEU A 372 -7.36 0.24 -24.68
N VAL A 373 -8.03 -0.92 -24.72
CA VAL A 373 -8.96 -1.29 -25.79
C VAL A 373 -10.33 -1.58 -25.17
N ASP A 374 -11.36 -0.93 -25.65
CA ASP A 374 -12.73 -1.05 -25.12
C ASP A 374 -12.82 -0.90 -23.58
N GLY A 375 -12.04 0.03 -23.00
CA GLY A 375 -11.97 0.27 -21.57
C GLY A 375 -11.25 -0.82 -20.78
N ARG A 376 -10.51 -1.72 -21.43
CA ARG A 376 -9.70 -2.76 -20.80
C ARG A 376 -8.24 -2.55 -21.12
N LEU A 377 -7.39 -2.69 -20.11
CA LEU A 377 -5.95 -2.69 -20.30
C LEU A 377 -5.53 -3.96 -21.03
N ILE A 378 -4.97 -3.81 -22.22
CA ILE A 378 -4.48 -4.92 -23.04
C ILE A 378 -2.96 -4.84 -23.12
N ALA A 379 -2.30 -5.88 -22.65
CA ALA A 379 -0.84 -5.99 -22.66
C ALA A 379 -0.36 -6.95 -23.74
N LYS A 380 0.76 -6.62 -24.39
CA LYS A 380 1.52 -7.57 -25.21
C LYS A 380 2.17 -8.61 -24.33
N ILE A 381 2.32 -9.83 -24.85
CA ILE A 381 2.97 -10.93 -24.14
C ILE A 381 4.43 -11.02 -24.60
N ALA A 382 5.36 -11.07 -23.63
CA ALA A 382 6.78 -11.28 -23.91
C ALA A 382 7.30 -12.56 -23.25
N ARG A 383 8.35 -13.10 -23.85
CA ARG A 383 9.19 -14.16 -23.29
C ARG A 383 10.49 -13.55 -22.82
N LEU A 384 10.84 -13.79 -21.55
CA LEU A 384 12.15 -13.50 -20.98
C LEU A 384 12.97 -14.79 -20.97
N THR A 385 14.24 -14.70 -21.33
CA THR A 385 15.15 -15.86 -21.32
C THR A 385 16.49 -15.49 -20.67
N VAL A 386 16.97 -16.35 -19.76
CA VAL A 386 18.30 -16.27 -19.16
C VAL A 386 18.83 -17.67 -18.91
N ASP A 387 20.07 -17.97 -19.35
CA ASP A 387 20.75 -19.27 -19.21
C ASP A 387 19.88 -20.47 -19.67
N GLY A 388 19.13 -20.29 -20.78
CA GLY A 388 18.25 -21.32 -21.35
C GLY A 388 16.91 -21.51 -20.64
N VAL A 389 16.68 -20.83 -19.51
CA VAL A 389 15.40 -20.83 -18.80
C VAL A 389 14.54 -19.68 -19.31
N SER A 390 13.25 -19.92 -19.54
CA SER A 390 12.31 -18.90 -20.04
C SER A 390 11.07 -18.79 -19.18
N VAL A 391 10.60 -17.57 -19.01
CA VAL A 391 9.27 -17.26 -18.47
C VAL A 391 8.50 -16.38 -19.44
N THR A 392 7.17 -16.49 -19.46
CA THR A 392 6.32 -15.75 -20.40
C THR A 392 5.19 -15.07 -19.63
N GLY A 393 4.98 -13.78 -19.88
CA GLY A 393 3.95 -13.00 -19.20
C GLY A 393 3.59 -11.70 -19.93
N PRO A 394 2.56 -10.99 -19.45
CA PRO A 394 2.14 -9.71 -19.99
C PRO A 394 3.13 -8.59 -19.63
N VAL A 395 3.42 -7.73 -20.59
CA VAL A 395 4.31 -6.56 -20.41
C VAL A 395 3.52 -5.36 -19.91
N PHE A 396 4.08 -4.67 -18.91
CA PHE A 396 3.51 -3.46 -18.34
C PHE A 396 4.57 -2.36 -18.26
N ILE A 397 4.25 -1.20 -18.86
CA ILE A 397 5.17 -0.05 -18.83
C ILE A 397 5.11 0.59 -17.45
N MET A 398 6.26 0.68 -16.78
CA MET A 398 6.40 1.26 -15.45
C MET A 398 7.34 2.45 -15.47
N PRO A 399 6.84 3.69 -15.36
CA PRO A 399 7.69 4.87 -15.22
C PRO A 399 8.60 4.77 -13.99
N GLY A 400 9.79 5.31 -14.09
CA GLY A 400 10.77 5.32 -12.99
C GLY A 400 11.56 4.02 -12.81
N LEU A 401 11.37 3.01 -13.65
CA LEU A 401 12.19 1.81 -13.71
C LEU A 401 13.56 2.15 -14.33
N ALA A 402 14.66 1.51 -13.87
CA ALA A 402 15.97 1.68 -14.49
C ALA A 402 15.95 1.13 -15.93
N ASP A 403 16.63 1.82 -16.85
CA ASP A 403 16.47 1.63 -18.30
C ASP A 403 16.69 0.20 -18.79
N HIS A 404 17.65 -0.52 -18.19
CA HIS A 404 18.05 -1.87 -18.56
C HIS A 404 17.58 -2.95 -17.57
N THR A 405 16.64 -2.61 -16.68
CA THR A 405 16.08 -3.53 -15.69
C THR A 405 14.67 -3.91 -16.05
N VAL A 406 14.34 -5.18 -15.89
CA VAL A 406 12.99 -5.73 -15.95
C VAL A 406 12.58 -6.16 -14.55
N GLY A 407 11.39 -5.76 -14.10
CA GLY A 407 10.88 -6.15 -12.77
C GLY A 407 9.91 -7.33 -12.88
N LEU A 408 10.07 -8.33 -12.02
CA LEU A 408 9.18 -9.49 -11.91
C LEU A 408 8.79 -9.71 -10.44
N GLN A 409 7.49 -9.91 -10.20
CA GLN A 409 6.98 -10.22 -8.87
C GLN A 409 6.84 -11.73 -8.67
N LEU A 410 7.41 -12.24 -7.58
CA LEU A 410 7.29 -13.61 -7.09
C LEU A 410 5.91 -13.89 -6.49
N GLY A 411 5.57 -15.14 -6.23
CA GLY A 411 4.39 -15.55 -5.50
C GLY A 411 3.14 -15.82 -6.35
N PHE A 412 3.25 -15.74 -7.68
CA PHE A 412 2.18 -16.00 -8.64
C PHE A 412 2.41 -17.27 -9.45
N GLY A 413 1.40 -17.68 -10.20
CA GLY A 413 1.48 -18.84 -11.11
C GLY A 413 1.44 -20.20 -10.41
N ARG A 414 0.99 -20.28 -9.16
CA ARG A 414 0.82 -21.55 -8.43
C ARG A 414 -0.15 -22.47 -9.15
N LYS A 415 0.18 -23.76 -9.19
CA LYS A 415 -0.64 -24.78 -9.83
C LYS A 415 -1.66 -25.42 -8.87
N LEU A 416 -1.30 -25.48 -7.59
CA LEU A 416 -2.13 -25.98 -6.50
C LEU A 416 -2.24 -24.87 -5.44
N GLY A 417 -3.23 -24.01 -5.50
CA GLY A 417 -3.30 -22.85 -4.60
C GLY A 417 -4.68 -22.57 -4.02
N GLY A 418 -5.66 -23.44 -4.27
CA GLY A 418 -7.02 -23.22 -3.82
C GLY A 418 -7.83 -22.28 -4.73
N ARG A 419 -9.04 -21.93 -4.30
CA ARG A 419 -10.04 -21.22 -5.12
C ARG A 419 -9.64 -19.82 -5.58
N VAL A 420 -8.80 -19.13 -4.80
CA VAL A 420 -8.38 -17.75 -5.09
C VAL A 420 -7.11 -17.74 -5.94
N ALA A 421 -6.12 -18.57 -5.59
CA ALA A 421 -4.84 -18.62 -6.28
C ALA A 421 -4.89 -19.29 -7.65
N THR A 422 -5.89 -20.16 -7.89
CA THR A 422 -6.04 -20.91 -9.14
C THR A 422 -7.38 -20.61 -9.79
N ARG A 423 -7.44 -20.77 -11.11
CA ARG A 423 -8.67 -20.61 -11.90
C ARG A 423 -8.83 -21.76 -12.88
N VAL A 424 -10.07 -22.10 -13.18
CA VAL A 424 -10.39 -22.97 -14.32
C VAL A 424 -10.53 -22.07 -15.56
N ASP A 425 -9.69 -22.27 -16.54
CA ASP A 425 -9.80 -21.55 -17.81
C ASP A 425 -10.58 -22.39 -18.82
N GLU A 426 -11.85 -22.04 -19.02
CA GLU A 426 -12.74 -22.75 -19.95
C GLU A 426 -12.22 -22.73 -21.40
N ARG A 427 -11.44 -21.70 -21.77
CA ARG A 427 -10.82 -21.59 -23.09
C ARG A 427 -9.69 -22.57 -23.33
N LEU A 428 -9.12 -23.09 -22.25
CA LEU A 428 -8.06 -24.10 -22.24
C LEU A 428 -8.60 -25.49 -21.87
N ALA A 429 -9.79 -25.84 -22.36
CA ALA A 429 -10.45 -27.12 -22.09
C ALA A 429 -10.57 -27.47 -20.59
N GLY A 430 -10.87 -26.46 -19.77
CA GLY A 430 -11.04 -26.62 -18.34
C GLY A 430 -9.74 -26.81 -17.53
N ARG A 431 -8.58 -26.48 -18.09
CA ARG A 431 -7.31 -26.58 -17.36
C ARG A 431 -7.28 -25.59 -16.19
N VAL A 432 -6.83 -26.09 -15.05
CA VAL A 432 -6.53 -25.25 -13.89
C VAL A 432 -5.23 -24.48 -14.15
N THR A 433 -5.28 -23.17 -14.05
CA THR A 433 -4.12 -22.28 -14.18
C THR A 433 -3.98 -21.42 -12.94
N GLY A 434 -2.74 -21.10 -12.55
CA GLY A 434 -2.49 -20.12 -11.49
C GLY A 434 -2.85 -18.71 -11.94
N ASN A 435 -3.09 -17.83 -10.99
CA ASN A 435 -3.16 -16.40 -11.25
C ASN A 435 -1.76 -15.88 -11.60
N GLY A 436 -1.63 -15.16 -12.71
CA GLY A 436 -0.34 -14.71 -13.22
C GLY A 436 0.52 -15.84 -13.75
N PHE A 437 1.84 -15.70 -13.66
CA PHE A 437 2.84 -16.65 -14.13
C PHE A 437 3.95 -16.88 -13.10
N ASP A 438 4.51 -18.09 -13.10
CA ASP A 438 5.57 -18.50 -12.18
C ASP A 438 6.92 -17.89 -12.60
N VAL A 439 7.59 -17.24 -11.65
CA VAL A 439 8.88 -16.55 -11.80
C VAL A 439 10.01 -17.30 -11.10
N TYR A 440 9.71 -18.26 -10.22
CA TYR A 440 10.72 -19.01 -9.48
C TYR A 440 11.76 -19.74 -10.34
N PRO A 441 11.50 -20.13 -11.59
CA PRO A 441 12.55 -20.66 -12.48
C PRO A 441 13.76 -19.72 -12.67
N PHE A 442 13.58 -18.40 -12.43
CA PHE A 442 14.68 -17.43 -12.50
C PHE A 442 15.43 -17.25 -11.18
N LEU A 443 14.85 -17.68 -10.07
CA LEU A 443 15.49 -17.60 -8.76
C LEU A 443 16.45 -18.78 -8.56
N THR A 444 17.71 -18.49 -8.24
CA THR A 444 18.73 -19.51 -7.93
C THR A 444 19.45 -19.16 -6.62
N THR A 445 20.15 -20.13 -6.04
CA THR A 445 20.93 -19.92 -4.81
C THR A 445 22.01 -18.85 -4.97
N ALA A 446 22.61 -18.74 -6.17
CA ALA A 446 23.59 -17.70 -6.50
C ALA A 446 22.94 -16.34 -6.81
N HIS A 447 21.69 -16.32 -7.26
CA HIS A 447 20.98 -15.12 -7.70
C HIS A 447 19.59 -15.05 -7.07
N PRO A 448 19.49 -14.77 -5.76
CA PRO A 448 18.22 -14.79 -5.04
C PRO A 448 17.36 -13.53 -5.30
N ALA A 449 17.93 -12.47 -5.87
CA ALA A 449 17.26 -11.19 -5.99
C ALA A 449 17.28 -10.56 -7.39
N PHE A 450 18.34 -10.79 -8.16
CA PHE A 450 18.46 -10.29 -9.54
C PHE A 450 19.42 -11.16 -10.36
N ARG A 451 19.24 -11.11 -11.69
CA ARG A 451 20.13 -11.78 -12.67
C ARG A 451 20.40 -10.85 -13.84
N THR A 452 21.60 -10.92 -14.40
CA THR A 452 22.01 -10.22 -15.61
C THR A 452 22.07 -11.14 -16.82
N GLY A 453 22.14 -10.59 -18.02
CA GLY A 453 22.20 -11.39 -19.28
C GLY A 453 20.83 -11.87 -19.75
N VAL A 454 19.76 -11.20 -19.31
CA VAL A 454 18.38 -11.51 -19.70
C VAL A 454 18.09 -10.92 -21.09
N THR A 455 17.39 -11.69 -21.92
CA THR A 455 16.82 -11.23 -23.19
C THR A 455 15.31 -11.18 -23.10
N ILE A 456 14.67 -10.28 -23.87
CA ILE A 456 13.22 -10.12 -23.96
C ILE A 456 12.77 -10.16 -25.43
N GLU A 457 11.73 -10.94 -25.70
CA GLU A 457 11.15 -11.11 -27.03
C GLU A 457 9.62 -11.06 -26.96
N LEU A 458 8.97 -10.30 -27.83
CA LEU A 458 7.51 -10.30 -27.96
C LEU A 458 7.03 -11.56 -28.67
N THR A 459 6.02 -12.22 -28.10
CA THR A 459 5.46 -13.47 -28.67
C THR A 459 4.38 -13.23 -29.74
N GLY A 460 4.01 -11.98 -30.01
CA GLY A 460 2.89 -11.61 -30.88
C GLY A 460 1.50 -11.71 -30.23
N GLY A 461 1.37 -12.35 -29.05
CA GLY A 461 0.11 -12.45 -28.32
C GLY A 461 -0.22 -11.22 -27.48
N THR A 462 -1.50 -11.10 -27.10
CA THR A 462 -1.99 -10.07 -26.17
C THR A 462 -2.92 -10.69 -25.14
N THR A 463 -3.03 -10.03 -23.97
CA THR A 463 -3.94 -10.45 -22.89
C THR A 463 -4.45 -9.25 -22.10
N PRO A 464 -5.71 -9.29 -21.61
CA PRO A 464 -6.17 -8.26 -20.70
C PRO A 464 -5.50 -8.39 -19.32
N VAL A 465 -5.08 -7.26 -18.75
CA VAL A 465 -4.48 -7.14 -17.42
C VAL A 465 -5.43 -6.41 -16.48
N CYS A 466 -5.58 -6.94 -15.26
CA CYS A 466 -6.40 -6.31 -14.23
C CYS A 466 -5.68 -5.10 -13.63
N ASN A 467 -6.30 -3.93 -13.71
CA ASN A 467 -5.79 -2.68 -13.17
C ASN A 467 -6.90 -1.90 -12.46
N MET A 468 -6.58 -1.30 -11.32
CA MET A 468 -7.53 -0.52 -10.51
C MET A 468 -7.49 0.98 -10.81
N GLN A 469 -6.44 1.47 -11.47
CA GLN A 469 -6.28 2.87 -11.86
C GLN A 469 -5.57 2.96 -13.20
N ASP A 470 -6.33 3.28 -14.26
CA ASP A 470 -5.81 3.37 -15.63
C ASP A 470 -5.01 4.65 -15.87
N HIS A 471 -5.52 5.79 -15.42
CA HIS A 471 -4.89 7.11 -15.56
C HIS A 471 -3.79 7.33 -14.52
N TRP A 472 -2.81 8.16 -14.87
CA TRP A 472 -1.67 8.46 -14.02
C TRP A 472 -1.50 9.96 -13.74
N SER A 473 -2.20 10.82 -14.47
CA SER A 473 -2.12 12.27 -14.38
C SER A 473 -3.34 12.84 -13.64
N MET A 474 -3.18 13.96 -12.95
CA MET A 474 -4.29 14.73 -12.38
C MET A 474 -5.07 15.53 -13.45
N GLU A 475 -4.60 15.56 -14.68
CA GLU A 475 -5.25 16.26 -15.83
C GLU A 475 -5.54 17.74 -15.55
N GLY A 476 -4.65 18.42 -14.79
CA GLY A 476 -4.80 19.83 -14.45
C GLY A 476 -5.69 20.11 -13.26
N ARG A 477 -6.28 19.10 -12.65
CA ARG A 477 -7.04 19.26 -11.40
C ARG A 477 -6.10 19.19 -10.21
N ASP A 478 -6.17 20.19 -9.33
CA ASP A 478 -5.33 20.29 -8.14
C ASP A 478 -5.87 19.41 -6.98
N VAL A 479 -5.96 18.08 -7.25
CA VAL A 479 -6.53 17.11 -6.29
C VAL A 479 -5.54 16.80 -5.17
N VAL A 480 -4.26 16.65 -5.54
CA VAL A 480 -3.15 16.47 -4.58
C VAL A 480 -2.33 17.75 -4.58
N ARG A 481 -2.10 18.29 -3.38
CA ARG A 481 -1.30 19.50 -3.21
C ARG A 481 0.05 19.17 -2.59
N GLU A 482 1.09 19.69 -3.22
CA GLU A 482 2.48 19.54 -2.76
C GLU A 482 3.15 20.90 -2.70
N GLY A 483 4.10 21.04 -1.76
CA GLY A 483 4.99 22.18 -1.66
C GLY A 483 6.39 21.73 -1.24
N SER A 484 7.37 22.61 -1.34
CA SER A 484 8.67 22.45 -0.70
C SER A 484 8.66 23.05 0.72
N VAL A 485 9.68 22.71 1.50
CA VAL A 485 9.91 23.39 2.80
C VAL A 485 9.98 24.92 2.60
N GLY A 486 10.69 25.38 1.54
CA GLY A 486 10.77 26.81 1.23
C GLY A 486 9.44 27.44 0.80
N ASP A 487 8.48 26.67 0.25
CA ASP A 487 7.13 27.18 -0.03
C ASP A 487 6.36 27.44 1.27
N LEU A 488 6.46 26.52 2.23
CA LEU A 488 5.84 26.68 3.55
C LEU A 488 6.44 27.86 4.33
N GLU A 489 7.75 28.09 4.22
CA GLU A 489 8.42 29.24 4.84
C GLU A 489 7.94 30.58 4.25
N LYS A 490 7.78 30.64 2.93
CA LYS A 490 7.32 31.87 2.26
C LYS A 490 5.83 32.12 2.45
N ASN A 491 5.03 31.09 2.47
CA ASN A 491 3.57 31.18 2.60
C ASN A 491 3.02 29.95 3.32
N ALA A 492 2.72 30.12 4.59
CA ALA A 492 2.17 29.03 5.40
C ALA A 492 0.86 28.45 4.81
N ASP A 493 0.09 29.26 4.10
CA ASP A 493 -1.19 28.86 3.47
C ASP A 493 -1.02 28.37 2.02
N PHE A 494 0.18 27.99 1.57
CA PHE A 494 0.43 27.55 0.18
C PHE A 494 -0.55 26.44 -0.27
N ALA A 495 -0.95 25.58 0.64
CA ALA A 495 -1.88 24.49 0.37
C ALA A 495 -3.32 24.97 0.09
N LYS A 496 -3.66 26.21 0.43
CA LYS A 496 -4.98 26.82 0.20
C LYS A 496 -5.04 27.63 -1.09
N LEU A 497 -3.89 27.87 -1.72
CA LEU A 497 -3.82 28.50 -3.04
C LEU A 497 -4.34 27.52 -4.08
N GLY A 498 -5.49 27.81 -4.68
CA GLY A 498 -6.05 27.01 -5.77
C GLY A 498 -5.27 27.25 -7.08
N ILE A 499 -4.74 26.20 -7.68
CA ILE A 499 -4.06 26.23 -9.00
C ILE A 499 -4.92 25.47 -10.01
N ASP A 500 -6.21 25.43 -9.84
CA ASP A 500 -7.11 24.71 -10.74
C ASP A 500 -7.59 25.65 -11.86
N GLY A 501 -7.01 25.50 -13.05
CA GLY A 501 -7.45 26.21 -14.24
C GLY A 501 -8.90 25.95 -14.64
N HIS A 502 -9.56 24.98 -14.00
CA HIS A 502 -10.98 24.71 -14.12
C HIS A 502 -11.81 25.28 -12.96
N ALA A 503 -11.15 25.90 -11.97
CA ALA A 503 -11.87 26.54 -10.89
C ALA A 503 -12.68 27.73 -11.41
N PRO A 504 -13.91 27.95 -10.91
CA PRO A 504 -14.68 29.15 -11.25
C PRO A 504 -13.88 30.42 -10.89
N ALA A 505 -14.18 31.53 -11.59
CA ALA A 505 -13.53 32.84 -11.45
C ALA A 505 -13.58 33.47 -10.04
N VAL A 506 -14.14 32.79 -9.06
CA VAL A 506 -14.12 33.15 -7.63
C VAL A 506 -12.73 33.05 -6.98
N TYR A 507 -11.78 32.33 -7.62
CA TYR A 507 -10.38 32.36 -7.25
C TYR A 507 -9.69 33.55 -7.92
N GLY A 508 -8.94 34.33 -7.15
CA GLY A 508 -8.15 35.42 -7.70
C GLY A 508 -7.08 34.97 -8.70
N LYS A 509 -6.51 35.90 -9.45
CA LYS A 509 -5.45 35.60 -10.42
C LYS A 509 -4.20 34.94 -9.81
N ASP A 510 -3.99 35.13 -8.53
CA ASP A 510 -2.95 34.52 -7.70
C ASP A 510 -3.34 33.15 -7.12
N GLY A 511 -4.49 32.61 -7.50
CA GLY A 511 -5.04 31.39 -6.94
C GLY A 511 -5.58 31.52 -5.51
N ALA A 512 -5.56 32.72 -4.96
CA ALA A 512 -6.10 32.97 -3.63
C ALA A 512 -7.63 32.90 -3.62
N MET A 513 -8.20 32.21 -2.66
CA MET A 513 -9.65 32.23 -2.46
C MET A 513 -10.15 33.63 -2.14
N SER A 514 -11.21 34.07 -2.80
CA SER A 514 -11.90 35.30 -2.41
C SER A 514 -12.34 35.21 -0.94
N PRO A 515 -12.42 36.34 -0.19
CA PRO A 515 -12.89 36.33 1.20
C PRO A 515 -14.25 35.65 1.36
N ALA A 516 -15.17 35.87 0.43
CA ALA A 516 -16.50 35.25 0.45
C ALA A 516 -16.42 33.72 0.28
N LEU A 517 -15.57 33.20 -0.62
CA LEU A 517 -15.37 31.77 -0.80
C LEU A 517 -14.59 31.14 0.36
N LYS A 518 -13.58 31.85 0.90
CA LYS A 518 -12.88 31.44 2.10
C LYS A 518 -13.82 31.29 3.28
N ALA A 519 -14.79 32.20 3.41
CA ALA A 519 -15.85 32.09 4.41
C ALA A 519 -16.72 30.83 4.20
N THR A 520 -16.95 30.37 2.97
CA THR A 520 -17.84 29.24 2.66
C THR A 520 -17.14 27.88 2.52
N THR A 521 -15.81 27.81 2.47
CA THR A 521 -15.08 26.59 2.17
C THR A 521 -14.14 26.15 3.29
N THR A 522 -13.98 26.91 4.36
CA THR A 522 -13.21 26.48 5.53
C THR A 522 -13.87 25.25 6.16
N PRO A 523 -13.15 24.17 6.42
CA PRO A 523 -13.71 22.94 7.01
C PRO A 523 -14.37 23.15 8.36
N ARG A 524 -14.09 24.28 9.01
CA ARG A 524 -14.67 24.73 10.28
C ARG A 524 -15.18 26.16 10.10
N GLY A 525 -16.36 26.44 10.56
CA GLY A 525 -16.98 27.77 10.47
C GLY A 525 -17.85 28.02 9.24
N ASN A 526 -18.02 26.98 8.37
CA ASN A 526 -18.97 27.02 7.25
C ASN A 526 -19.58 25.68 6.92
N SER A 527 -19.57 24.76 7.86
CA SER A 527 -20.42 23.59 7.85
C SER A 527 -21.88 24.04 7.72
N ALA A 528 -22.71 23.33 6.96
CA ALA A 528 -24.16 23.53 7.01
C ALA A 528 -24.73 23.32 8.42
N TYR A 529 -23.94 22.72 9.27
CA TYR A 529 -24.20 22.45 10.69
C TYR A 529 -23.56 23.48 11.64
N GLU A 530 -22.77 24.42 11.13
CA GLU A 530 -22.20 25.56 11.89
C GLU A 530 -22.78 26.86 11.36
N HIS A 531 -23.85 27.36 11.96
CA HIS A 531 -24.36 28.65 11.60
C HIS A 531 -23.55 29.75 12.30
N PRO A 532 -23.23 30.91 11.64
CA PRO A 532 -22.46 31.98 12.25
C PRO A 532 -23.05 32.50 13.57
N ASP A 533 -24.36 32.44 13.70
CA ASP A 533 -25.11 32.90 14.88
C ASP A 533 -25.22 31.86 15.99
N HIS A 534 -24.64 30.65 15.77
CA HIS A 534 -24.69 29.54 16.71
C HIS A 534 -23.28 29.02 16.96
N ALA A 535 -22.68 29.45 18.03
CA ALA A 535 -21.38 28.94 18.52
C ALA A 535 -21.43 27.46 18.95
N VAL A 536 -22.56 26.80 18.78
CA VAL A 536 -22.81 25.39 19.18
C VAL A 536 -23.27 24.62 17.96
N ALA A 537 -22.98 23.32 17.90
CA ALA A 537 -23.34 22.44 16.82
C ALA A 537 -24.76 22.70 16.29
N PRO A 538 -24.90 23.05 15.01
CA PRO A 538 -26.13 23.63 14.44
C PRO A 538 -27.34 22.71 14.40
N ASN A 539 -27.09 21.41 14.39
CA ASN A 539 -28.11 20.36 14.46
C ASN A 539 -28.94 20.41 15.75
N LEU A 540 -28.45 21.11 16.79
CA LEU A 540 -29.20 21.37 18.00
C LEU A 540 -30.19 22.53 17.88
N VAL A 541 -29.99 23.37 16.88
CA VAL A 541 -30.83 24.55 16.63
C VAL A 541 -32.23 24.21 16.11
N ALA A 542 -32.36 23.09 15.41
CA ALA A 542 -33.65 22.61 14.92
C ALA A 542 -34.63 22.24 16.06
N TRP A 543 -34.15 22.13 17.30
CA TRP A 543 -34.92 21.76 18.46
C TRP A 543 -34.92 22.91 19.50
N LYS A 544 -35.46 24.06 19.13
CA LYS A 544 -35.73 25.13 20.09
C LYS A 544 -36.49 24.59 21.30
N GLY A 545 -35.87 24.60 22.46
CA GLY A 545 -36.44 24.09 23.71
C GLY A 545 -35.62 22.96 24.36
N HIS A 546 -34.63 22.38 23.66
CA HIS A 546 -33.65 21.48 24.22
C HIS A 546 -32.23 22.07 24.13
N GLU A 547 -32.09 23.30 24.59
CA GLU A 547 -30.80 24.02 24.71
C GLU A 547 -29.87 23.37 25.75
N SER A 548 -30.28 22.25 26.30
CA SER A 548 -29.56 21.56 27.34
C SER A 548 -28.48 20.70 26.72
N GLU A 549 -27.23 21.08 26.96
CA GLU A 549 -26.17 20.20 27.41
C GLU A 549 -25.75 18.98 26.55
N LEU A 550 -26.54 18.50 25.59
CA LEU A 550 -26.22 17.38 24.70
C LEU A 550 -25.56 17.89 23.42
N LYS A 551 -24.27 18.21 23.50
CA LYS A 551 -23.44 18.44 22.31
C LYS A 551 -23.39 17.15 21.50
N ILE A 552 -24.11 17.10 20.38
CA ILE A 552 -24.01 15.96 19.46
C ILE A 552 -22.66 16.05 18.75
N GLN A 553 -21.83 15.03 18.94
CA GLN A 553 -20.52 14.94 18.32
C GLN A 553 -20.63 14.86 16.78
N GLN A 554 -19.74 15.54 16.09
CA GLN A 554 -19.69 15.60 14.64
C GLN A 554 -18.42 14.94 14.12
N TRP A 555 -18.56 13.91 13.32
CA TRP A 555 -17.41 13.10 12.90
C TRP A 555 -16.75 13.63 11.62
N GLY A 556 -15.43 13.59 11.62
CA GLY A 556 -14.62 13.94 10.47
C GLY A 556 -13.27 13.26 10.45
N MET A 557 -12.56 13.38 9.33
CA MET A 557 -11.28 12.74 9.09
C MET A 557 -10.27 13.74 8.51
N SER A 558 -9.00 13.55 8.81
CA SER A 558 -7.89 14.22 8.14
C SER A 558 -6.85 13.18 7.72
N ILE A 559 -6.29 13.32 6.51
CA ILE A 559 -5.26 12.42 5.96
C ILE A 559 -4.02 13.24 5.63
N ASP A 560 -2.90 12.95 6.31
CA ASP A 560 -1.62 13.60 6.05
C ASP A 560 -0.88 12.92 4.90
N LEU A 561 -0.81 13.58 3.73
CA LEU A 561 -0.12 13.07 2.56
C LEU A 561 1.40 13.13 2.68
N ASN A 562 1.95 13.87 3.66
CA ASN A 562 3.37 13.93 3.92
C ASN A 562 3.89 12.70 4.65
N THR A 563 3.09 12.14 5.56
CA THR A 563 3.41 10.91 6.30
C THR A 563 2.93 9.65 5.57
N CYS A 564 1.94 9.75 4.69
CA CYS A 564 1.40 8.63 3.93
C CYS A 564 2.46 7.99 3.02
N THR A 565 2.70 6.69 3.17
CA THR A 565 3.67 5.92 2.38
C THR A 565 3.07 5.23 1.14
N GLY A 566 1.76 5.23 0.99
CA GLY A 566 1.10 4.59 -0.15
C GLY A 566 0.99 3.06 -0.07
N CYS A 567 1.12 2.46 1.11
CA CYS A 567 1.27 1.00 1.31
C CYS A 567 -0.01 0.15 1.13
N ASN A 568 -1.19 0.74 0.94
CA ASN A 568 -2.51 0.06 0.83
C ASN A 568 -3.03 -0.67 2.09
N ALA A 569 -2.36 -0.63 3.23
CA ALA A 569 -2.86 -1.27 4.46
C ALA A 569 -4.28 -0.80 4.83
N CYS A 570 -4.57 0.50 4.65
CA CYS A 570 -5.91 1.07 4.87
C CYS A 570 -6.98 0.50 3.92
N VAL A 571 -6.62 0.14 2.69
CA VAL A 571 -7.55 -0.44 1.69
C VAL A 571 -7.95 -1.85 2.12
N THR A 572 -6.96 -2.69 2.47
CA THR A 572 -7.19 -4.07 2.92
C THR A 572 -7.95 -4.10 4.25
N ALA A 573 -7.57 -3.26 5.22
CA ALA A 573 -8.27 -3.17 6.51
C ALA A 573 -9.73 -2.72 6.35
N CYS A 574 -10.01 -1.77 5.46
CA CYS A 574 -11.38 -1.35 5.17
C CYS A 574 -12.19 -2.50 4.56
N GLN A 575 -11.58 -3.28 3.67
CA GLN A 575 -12.27 -4.40 3.00
C GLN A 575 -12.64 -5.50 3.99
N SER A 576 -11.73 -5.90 4.87
CA SER A 576 -11.98 -6.93 5.88
C SER A 576 -12.98 -6.46 6.95
N GLU A 577 -12.79 -5.27 7.49
CA GLU A 577 -13.64 -4.71 8.55
C GLU A 577 -15.10 -4.53 8.12
N ASN A 578 -15.32 -4.04 6.90
CA ASN A 578 -16.64 -3.61 6.45
C ASN A 578 -17.34 -4.64 5.56
N ASN A 579 -16.96 -5.92 5.60
CA ASN A 579 -17.54 -6.98 4.77
C ASN A 579 -17.62 -6.61 3.28
N ILE A 580 -16.61 -5.90 2.77
CA ILE A 580 -16.57 -5.52 1.35
C ILE A 580 -16.24 -6.78 0.55
N PRO A 581 -17.07 -7.16 -0.43
CA PRO A 581 -16.87 -8.40 -1.14
C PRO A 581 -15.64 -8.38 -2.04
N VAL A 582 -14.96 -9.52 -2.15
CA VAL A 582 -14.00 -9.81 -3.22
C VAL A 582 -14.77 -10.15 -4.48
N VAL A 583 -14.56 -9.43 -5.57
CA VAL A 583 -15.37 -9.57 -6.78
C VAL A 583 -14.75 -10.47 -7.83
N GLY A 584 -13.45 -10.72 -7.76
CA GLY A 584 -12.72 -11.56 -8.67
C GLY A 584 -12.23 -10.85 -9.93
N ARG A 585 -11.23 -11.45 -10.58
CA ARG A 585 -10.52 -10.93 -11.74
C ARG A 585 -11.45 -10.42 -12.84
N ASP A 586 -12.45 -11.20 -13.24
CA ASP A 586 -13.36 -10.88 -14.35
C ASP A 586 -14.23 -9.65 -14.08
N GLN A 587 -14.60 -9.42 -12.82
CA GLN A 587 -15.39 -8.24 -12.47
C GLN A 587 -14.50 -7.01 -12.35
N VAL A 588 -13.26 -7.16 -11.89
CA VAL A 588 -12.28 -6.06 -11.92
C VAL A 588 -11.99 -5.61 -13.35
N LEU A 589 -11.79 -6.55 -14.30
CA LEU A 589 -11.65 -6.23 -15.72
C LEU A 589 -12.84 -5.47 -16.33
N LYS A 590 -14.00 -5.53 -15.69
CA LYS A 590 -15.22 -4.79 -16.05
C LYS A 590 -15.37 -3.49 -15.26
N GLY A 591 -14.36 -3.07 -14.48
CA GLY A 591 -14.41 -1.88 -13.65
C GLY A 591 -15.38 -1.97 -12.46
N ARG A 592 -15.68 -3.20 -11.97
CA ARG A 592 -16.69 -3.46 -10.94
C ARG A 592 -16.10 -3.77 -9.56
N ASN A 593 -14.90 -3.30 -9.27
CA ASN A 593 -14.27 -3.43 -7.95
C ASN A 593 -15.10 -2.72 -6.86
N MET A 594 -15.09 -3.26 -5.64
CA MET A 594 -15.97 -2.83 -4.55
C MET A 594 -15.26 -2.06 -3.43
N HIS A 595 -13.98 -1.78 -3.52
CA HIS A 595 -13.25 -1.06 -2.49
C HIS A 595 -13.88 0.29 -2.13
N TRP A 596 -14.12 0.55 -0.85
CA TRP A 596 -14.68 1.81 -0.35
C TRP A 596 -13.64 2.92 -0.23
N ILE A 597 -12.38 2.54 0.01
CA ILE A 597 -11.24 3.45 -0.06
C ILE A 597 -10.35 3.03 -1.22
N ARG A 598 -9.99 3.98 -2.06
CA ARG A 598 -9.06 3.85 -3.16
C ARG A 598 -7.78 4.59 -2.78
N LEU A 599 -6.64 4.03 -3.04
CA LEU A 599 -5.37 4.74 -2.94
C LEU A 599 -4.91 5.07 -4.37
N ASP A 600 -5.21 6.28 -4.81
CA ASP A 600 -4.80 6.78 -6.12
C ASP A 600 -3.31 7.17 -6.08
N ARG A 601 -2.60 7.02 -7.21
CA ARG A 601 -1.23 7.47 -7.39
C ARG A 601 -1.13 8.36 -8.63
N TYR A 602 -0.26 9.37 -8.55
CA TYR A 602 -0.05 10.32 -9.63
C TYR A 602 1.44 10.47 -9.89
N PHE A 603 1.83 10.48 -11.18
CA PHE A 603 3.19 10.70 -11.63
C PHE A 603 3.37 12.13 -12.13
N PHE A 604 4.51 12.74 -11.83
CA PHE A 604 4.87 14.10 -12.22
C PHE A 604 6.30 14.13 -12.74
N ASP A 605 6.55 14.80 -13.87
CA ASP A 605 7.90 14.98 -14.44
C ASP A 605 8.31 16.45 -14.59
N GLY A 606 7.44 17.38 -14.21
CA GLY A 606 7.66 18.83 -14.29
C GLY A 606 7.67 19.40 -15.71
N ARG A 607 7.39 18.56 -16.70
CA ARG A 607 7.21 19.02 -18.08
C ARG A 607 5.74 19.34 -18.29
N GLU A 608 5.52 20.40 -19.03
CA GLU A 608 4.19 20.63 -19.60
C GLU A 608 3.78 19.40 -20.38
N GLN A 609 2.57 18.92 -20.14
CA GLN A 609 2.10 17.73 -20.84
C GLN A 609 1.73 18.06 -22.30
N ALA A 610 2.68 18.64 -23.03
CA ALA A 610 2.61 18.78 -24.46
C ALA A 610 2.94 17.42 -25.09
N GLY A 611 1.91 16.68 -25.49
CA GLY A 611 2.08 15.40 -26.17
C GLY A 611 2.07 14.18 -25.25
N ASN A 612 2.13 13.02 -25.89
CA ASN A 612 1.95 11.69 -25.31
C ASN A 612 3.19 11.10 -24.61
N ALA A 613 4.15 11.93 -24.17
CA ALA A 613 5.38 11.41 -23.58
C ALA A 613 5.13 10.83 -22.18
N ILE A 614 5.36 9.54 -22.02
CA ILE A 614 5.37 8.88 -20.72
C ILE A 614 6.55 9.42 -19.92
N PRO A 615 6.37 9.81 -18.65
CA PRO A 615 7.48 10.25 -17.82
C PRO A 615 8.48 9.12 -17.59
N GLU A 616 9.76 9.37 -17.82
CA GLU A 616 10.82 8.35 -17.60
C GLU A 616 11.23 8.22 -16.16
N ASP A 617 11.37 9.36 -15.45
CA ASP A 617 11.79 9.41 -14.03
C ASP A 617 10.92 10.38 -13.24
N PRO A 618 9.66 10.02 -12.96
CA PRO A 618 8.71 10.90 -12.31
C PRO A 618 8.92 10.97 -10.79
N GLN A 619 8.44 12.05 -10.18
CA GLN A 619 8.03 12.02 -8.77
C GLN A 619 6.66 11.35 -8.67
N VAL A 620 6.37 10.77 -7.51
CA VAL A 620 5.09 10.09 -7.24
C VAL A 620 4.46 10.64 -5.97
N THR A 621 3.13 10.72 -6.01
CA THR A 621 2.35 11.05 -4.83
C THR A 621 1.16 10.10 -4.73
N PHE A 622 0.72 9.84 -3.49
CA PHE A 622 -0.43 9.01 -3.18
C PHE A 622 -1.55 9.82 -2.54
N MET A 623 -2.79 9.43 -2.79
CA MET A 623 -3.96 10.03 -2.17
C MET A 623 -4.99 8.95 -1.84
N GLY A 624 -5.29 8.78 -0.55
CA GLY A 624 -6.40 7.93 -0.12
C GLY A 624 -7.73 8.62 -0.34
N VAL A 625 -8.61 8.05 -1.16
CA VAL A 625 -9.92 8.65 -1.50
C VAL A 625 -11.04 7.72 -1.10
N ALA A 626 -11.85 8.14 -0.13
CA ALA A 626 -13.06 7.46 0.33
C ALA A 626 -14.26 8.42 0.24
N CYS A 627 -15.44 8.00 0.69
CA CYS A 627 -16.56 8.91 0.83
C CYS A 627 -16.16 10.08 1.74
N GLN A 628 -16.36 11.30 1.25
CA GLN A 628 -15.97 12.51 1.95
C GLN A 628 -17.00 12.96 3.00
N HIS A 629 -18.14 12.24 3.11
CA HIS A 629 -19.27 12.64 3.96
C HIS A 629 -19.58 14.13 3.81
N CYS A 630 -19.77 14.54 2.54
CA CYS A 630 -20.02 15.93 2.16
C CYS A 630 -21.25 16.47 2.84
N GLU A 631 -21.19 17.64 3.48
CA GLU A 631 -22.34 18.26 4.12
C GLU A 631 -23.39 18.73 3.10
N THR A 632 -22.92 19.22 1.95
CA THR A 632 -23.78 19.51 0.79
C THR A 632 -23.62 18.35 -0.20
N ALA A 633 -24.20 17.19 0.11
CA ALA A 633 -23.96 15.95 -0.60
C ALA A 633 -24.73 15.85 -1.93
N PRO A 634 -24.05 15.95 -3.09
CA PRO A 634 -24.72 15.86 -4.39
C PRO A 634 -25.29 14.47 -4.69
N CYS A 635 -24.94 13.47 -3.91
CA CYS A 635 -25.50 12.12 -4.04
C CYS A 635 -26.86 11.95 -3.35
N GLU A 636 -27.23 12.84 -2.43
CA GLU A 636 -28.52 12.76 -1.72
C GLU A 636 -29.65 13.33 -2.59
N THR A 637 -29.44 14.50 -3.17
CA THR A 637 -30.44 15.20 -3.98
C THR A 637 -30.91 14.41 -5.20
N VAL A 638 -30.10 13.46 -5.70
CA VAL A 638 -30.43 12.68 -6.89
C VAL A 638 -30.97 11.27 -6.57
N CYS A 639 -31.11 10.92 -5.29
CA CYS A 639 -31.59 9.61 -4.91
C CYS A 639 -33.13 9.55 -4.93
N PRO A 640 -33.74 8.82 -5.87
CA PRO A 640 -35.21 8.82 -5.97
C PRO A 640 -35.92 8.11 -4.81
N ALA A 641 -35.19 7.23 -4.10
CA ALA A 641 -35.71 6.49 -2.96
C ALA A 641 -35.29 7.08 -1.60
N ASN A 642 -34.60 8.22 -1.58
CA ASN A 642 -34.03 8.79 -0.36
C ASN A 642 -33.26 7.77 0.50
N ALA A 643 -32.50 6.88 -0.18
CA ALA A 643 -31.72 5.83 0.46
C ALA A 643 -30.36 6.32 0.97
N THR A 644 -29.96 7.53 0.61
CA THR A 644 -28.73 8.17 1.11
C THR A 644 -29.10 9.51 1.74
N VAL A 645 -28.79 9.65 3.02
CA VAL A 645 -29.20 10.79 3.86
C VAL A 645 -28.14 11.06 4.92
N HIS A 646 -28.12 12.27 5.47
CA HIS A 646 -27.32 12.58 6.65
C HIS A 646 -28.03 12.16 7.93
N ASP A 647 -27.22 11.71 8.90
CA ASP A 647 -27.64 11.59 10.28
C ASP A 647 -27.34 12.90 11.06
N ASP A 648 -27.71 12.92 12.34
CA ASP A 648 -27.50 14.06 13.25
C ASP A 648 -26.00 14.27 13.60
N GLN A 649 -25.14 13.27 13.33
CA GLN A 649 -23.69 13.34 13.56
C GLN A 649 -22.90 13.73 12.30
N GLY A 650 -23.62 14.05 11.22
CA GLY A 650 -23.07 14.47 9.94
C GLY A 650 -22.52 13.34 9.07
N LEU A 651 -22.88 12.11 9.36
CA LEU A 651 -22.54 10.98 8.51
C LEU A 651 -23.52 10.89 7.34
N ASN A 652 -22.99 10.85 6.12
CA ASN A 652 -23.80 10.47 4.97
C ASN A 652 -24.04 8.96 5.03
N THR A 653 -25.23 8.54 5.40
CA THR A 653 -25.60 7.13 5.62
C THR A 653 -26.20 6.49 4.37
N MET A 654 -26.31 5.16 4.36
CA MET A 654 -26.95 4.37 3.32
C MET A 654 -27.99 3.43 3.93
N ALA A 655 -29.26 3.62 3.59
CA ALA A 655 -30.32 2.64 3.89
C ALA A 655 -30.33 1.59 2.78
N TYR A 656 -29.61 0.49 2.96
CA TYR A 656 -29.40 -0.53 1.92
C TYR A 656 -30.71 -1.14 1.42
N ASN A 657 -31.65 -1.44 2.31
CA ASN A 657 -32.95 -2.01 1.94
C ASN A 657 -33.87 -1.03 1.17
N ARG A 658 -33.59 0.27 1.25
CA ARG A 658 -34.34 1.30 0.52
C ARG A 658 -33.73 1.56 -0.86
N CYS A 659 -32.47 1.18 -1.08
CA CYS A 659 -31.75 1.45 -2.33
C CYS A 659 -32.33 0.59 -3.47
N ILE A 660 -32.80 1.23 -4.54
CA ILE A 660 -33.30 0.58 -5.76
C ILE A 660 -32.29 0.49 -6.90
N GLY A 661 -31.03 0.90 -6.68
CA GLY A 661 -29.92 0.66 -7.60
C GLY A 661 -29.90 1.52 -8.87
N THR A 662 -30.49 2.71 -8.88
CA THR A 662 -30.43 3.63 -10.05
C THR A 662 -29.01 4.10 -10.38
N ARG A 663 -28.07 4.03 -9.43
CA ARG A 663 -26.65 4.44 -9.55
C ARG A 663 -26.44 5.93 -9.85
N TYR A 664 -27.48 6.76 -9.88
CA TYR A 664 -27.30 8.20 -10.13
C TYR A 664 -26.41 8.86 -9.09
N CYS A 665 -26.49 8.44 -7.84
CA CYS A 665 -25.61 8.91 -6.76
C CYS A 665 -24.11 8.63 -7.02
N ALA A 666 -23.77 7.54 -7.74
CA ALA A 666 -22.40 7.26 -8.17
C ALA A 666 -21.96 8.21 -9.29
N ASN A 667 -22.84 8.46 -10.27
CA ASN A 667 -22.55 9.37 -11.39
C ASN A 667 -22.36 10.81 -10.89
N ASN A 668 -23.19 11.23 -9.94
CA ASN A 668 -23.19 12.58 -9.40
C ASN A 668 -22.11 12.81 -8.32
N CYS A 669 -21.45 11.75 -7.84
CA CYS A 669 -20.36 11.89 -6.88
C CYS A 669 -19.09 12.41 -7.59
N PRO A 670 -18.56 13.60 -7.25
CA PRO A 670 -17.36 14.13 -7.89
C PRO A 670 -16.11 13.34 -7.51
N TYR A 671 -16.11 12.68 -6.36
CA TYR A 671 -15.01 11.86 -5.84
C TYR A 671 -15.01 10.43 -6.38
N LYS A 672 -16.10 9.99 -7.06
CA LYS A 672 -16.27 8.65 -7.65
C LYS A 672 -16.00 7.50 -6.66
N VAL A 673 -16.57 7.61 -5.45
CA VAL A 673 -16.32 6.71 -4.32
C VAL A 673 -17.53 5.83 -3.94
N ARG A 674 -18.54 5.80 -4.76
CA ARG A 674 -19.72 4.96 -4.53
C ARG A 674 -19.65 3.73 -5.43
N ARG A 675 -19.87 2.55 -4.82
CA ARG A 675 -19.74 1.25 -5.47
C ARG A 675 -21.08 0.55 -5.59
N PHE A 676 -21.27 -0.18 -6.66
CA PHE A 676 -22.54 -0.85 -6.95
C PHE A 676 -22.37 -2.37 -6.97
N ASN A 677 -23.23 -3.07 -6.24
CA ASN A 677 -23.30 -4.53 -6.26
C ASN A 677 -24.00 -5.02 -7.51
N PHE A 678 -23.29 -5.22 -8.61
CA PHE A 678 -23.83 -5.73 -9.88
C PHE A 678 -24.34 -7.17 -9.75
N LEU A 679 -23.71 -7.95 -8.88
CA LEU A 679 -24.02 -9.33 -8.61
C LEU A 679 -24.05 -9.55 -7.08
N ASP A 680 -24.59 -10.68 -6.65
CA ASP A 680 -24.54 -11.07 -5.24
C ASP A 680 -23.16 -11.69 -4.92
N PHE A 681 -22.16 -10.83 -4.84
CA PHE A 681 -20.76 -11.24 -4.64
C PHE A 681 -20.56 -11.99 -3.32
N ASN A 682 -21.32 -11.67 -2.29
CA ASN A 682 -21.18 -12.27 -0.97
C ASN A 682 -21.68 -13.72 -0.92
N LYS A 683 -22.59 -14.10 -1.82
CA LYS A 683 -23.11 -15.48 -1.93
C LYS A 683 -22.33 -16.36 -2.92
N ARG A 684 -21.58 -15.74 -3.83
CA ARG A 684 -20.76 -16.46 -4.82
C ARG A 684 -19.70 -17.36 -4.20
N VAL A 685 -19.16 -16.97 -3.05
CA VAL A 685 -18.10 -17.71 -2.37
C VAL A 685 -18.62 -19.06 -1.84
N ASP A 686 -19.89 -19.13 -1.53
CA ASP A 686 -20.51 -20.25 -0.81
C ASP A 686 -21.19 -21.24 -1.75
N GLY A 687 -21.18 -21.00 -3.08
CA GLY A 687 -21.84 -21.87 -4.07
C GLY A 687 -23.37 -21.85 -4.02
N HIS A 688 -23.95 -21.07 -3.11
CA HIS A 688 -25.41 -20.95 -2.95
C HIS A 688 -25.92 -19.67 -3.62
N TYR A 689 -26.90 -19.84 -4.51
CA TYR A 689 -27.70 -18.75 -5.03
C TYR A 689 -28.89 -18.55 -4.11
N TYR A 690 -29.29 -17.29 -3.99
CA TYR A 690 -30.39 -16.75 -3.25
C TYR A 690 -31.36 -17.79 -2.64
N GLU A 691 -31.34 -17.93 -1.34
CA GLU A 691 -32.33 -18.63 -0.54
C GLU A 691 -33.39 -17.63 -0.08
N GLY A 692 -34.35 -17.37 -0.92
CA GLY A 692 -35.54 -16.64 -0.58
C GLY A 692 -36.74 -17.60 -0.42
N PRO A 693 -37.92 -17.08 -0.07
CA PRO A 693 -39.12 -17.89 0.06
C PRO A 693 -39.54 -18.67 -1.21
N LEU A 694 -38.92 -18.33 -2.34
CA LEU A 694 -39.11 -18.97 -3.63
C LEU A 694 -37.85 -19.72 -4.13
N GLY A 695 -36.79 -19.80 -3.31
CA GLY A 695 -35.56 -20.53 -3.66
C GLY A 695 -35.64 -22.02 -3.25
N PRO A 696 -34.74 -22.86 -3.79
CA PRO A 696 -34.69 -24.25 -3.37
C PRO A 696 -34.32 -24.35 -1.89
N GLU A 697 -35.09 -25.09 -1.20
CA GLU A 697 -34.78 -25.49 0.17
C GLU A 697 -33.50 -26.31 0.21
N LYS A 698 -32.34 -25.83 0.75
CA LYS A 698 -31.34 -26.56 1.07
C LYS A 698 -30.37 -26.26 1.81
N ALA A 699 -30.45 -26.33 2.77
CA ALA A 699 -29.44 -26.54 3.78
C ALA A 699 -28.61 -27.77 3.47
N VAL A 700 -27.69 -27.68 2.61
CA VAL A 700 -26.49 -28.45 2.82
C VAL A 700 -25.67 -27.73 3.89
N LYS A 701 -25.63 -28.30 5.07
CA LYS A 701 -24.55 -28.00 6.02
C LYS A 701 -23.25 -28.50 5.37
N ASP A 702 -22.76 -27.71 4.45
CA ASP A 702 -21.48 -27.93 3.79
C ASP A 702 -20.39 -27.29 4.66
N PRO A 703 -19.23 -27.91 4.81
CA PRO A 703 -18.00 -27.20 5.27
C PRO A 703 -17.74 -25.88 4.55
N ALA A 704 -18.46 -25.58 3.48
CA ALA A 704 -18.52 -24.29 2.79
C ALA A 704 -18.97 -23.07 3.63
N ASP A 705 -19.50 -23.25 4.82
CA ASP A 705 -19.88 -22.15 5.71
C ASP A 705 -18.65 -21.47 6.37
N LEU A 706 -17.48 -22.11 6.33
CA LEU A 706 -16.23 -21.52 6.83
C LEU A 706 -15.89 -20.14 6.25
N PRO A 707 -16.07 -19.85 4.94
CA PRO A 707 -15.85 -18.50 4.41
C PRO A 707 -16.72 -17.42 5.06
N GLN A 708 -17.82 -17.79 5.70
CA GLN A 708 -18.67 -16.84 6.41
C GLN A 708 -18.05 -16.38 7.74
N LEU A 709 -17.21 -17.20 8.36
CA LEU A 709 -16.49 -16.84 9.59
C LEU A 709 -15.52 -15.65 9.42
N GLN A 710 -15.11 -15.33 8.20
CA GLN A 710 -14.32 -14.13 7.92
C GLN A 710 -15.12 -12.82 8.06
N ARG A 711 -16.44 -12.87 8.16
CA ARG A 711 -17.29 -11.67 8.15
C ARG A 711 -17.38 -11.07 9.54
N ASN A 712 -17.28 -9.74 9.58
CA ASN A 712 -17.53 -8.97 10.80
C ASN A 712 -19.05 -9.03 11.11
N PRO A 713 -19.45 -9.58 12.26
CA PRO A 713 -20.87 -9.68 12.64
C PRO A 713 -21.55 -8.33 12.87
N ASP A 714 -20.77 -7.28 13.20
CA ASP A 714 -21.29 -5.94 13.47
C ASP A 714 -21.58 -5.13 12.20
N VAL A 715 -21.28 -5.68 11.04
CA VAL A 715 -21.42 -5.00 9.75
C VAL A 715 -22.36 -5.77 8.82
N SER A 716 -23.37 -5.09 8.33
CA SER A 716 -24.33 -5.68 7.37
C SER A 716 -23.63 -6.25 6.14
N VAL A 717 -24.00 -7.46 5.74
CA VAL A 717 -23.64 -8.03 4.44
C VAL A 717 -24.63 -7.50 3.40
N ARG A 718 -24.15 -6.82 2.35
CA ARG A 718 -25.03 -6.20 1.35
C ARG A 718 -25.34 -7.15 0.20
N MET A 719 -26.53 -6.99 -0.33
CA MET A 719 -27.08 -7.80 -1.40
C MET A 719 -26.82 -7.16 -2.79
N ARG A 720 -27.15 -7.90 -3.85
CA ARG A 720 -27.16 -7.38 -5.22
C ARG A 720 -28.08 -6.17 -5.37
N GLY A 721 -27.71 -5.23 -6.21
CA GLY A 721 -28.56 -4.10 -6.60
C GLY A 721 -28.49 -2.89 -5.69
N VAL A 722 -27.64 -2.89 -4.67
CA VAL A 722 -27.46 -1.74 -3.77
C VAL A 722 -26.11 -1.05 -3.96
N MET A 723 -26.09 0.23 -3.56
CA MET A 723 -24.87 1.05 -3.52
C MET A 723 -24.16 0.90 -2.19
N GLU A 724 -22.84 0.85 -2.23
CA GLU A 724 -21.97 0.85 -1.05
C GLU A 724 -20.99 2.04 -1.06
N LYS A 725 -20.55 2.45 0.11
CA LYS A 725 -19.54 3.50 0.29
C LYS A 725 -18.98 3.47 1.70
N CYS A 726 -17.89 4.20 1.96
CA CYS A 726 -17.34 4.38 3.30
C CYS A 726 -18.40 4.93 4.27
N THR A 727 -18.49 4.34 5.46
CA THR A 727 -19.39 4.71 6.55
C THR A 727 -18.66 5.35 7.73
N TYR A 728 -17.35 5.63 7.63
CA TYR A 728 -16.47 5.96 8.76
C TYR A 728 -16.47 4.86 9.85
N CYS A 729 -16.66 3.60 9.48
CA CYS A 729 -16.78 2.47 10.41
C CYS A 729 -17.84 2.74 11.48
N VAL A 730 -19.07 3.03 11.03
CA VAL A 730 -20.19 3.40 11.91
C VAL A 730 -20.40 2.41 13.07
N GLN A 731 -20.09 1.11 12.86
CA GLN A 731 -20.13 0.10 13.91
C GLN A 731 -19.19 0.43 15.08
N ARG A 732 -17.96 0.89 14.79
CA ARG A 732 -16.99 1.30 15.82
C ARG A 732 -17.41 2.59 16.53
N ILE A 733 -18.05 3.50 15.83
CA ILE A 733 -18.63 4.70 16.43
C ILE A 733 -19.75 4.29 17.41
N GLN A 734 -20.65 3.40 16.99
CA GLN A 734 -21.74 2.93 17.85
C GLN A 734 -21.23 2.16 19.06
N GLU A 735 -20.25 1.28 18.88
CA GLU A 735 -19.60 0.55 19.97
C GLU A 735 -19.02 1.52 21.02
N ALA A 736 -18.23 2.49 20.62
CA ALA A 736 -17.66 3.47 21.53
C ALA A 736 -18.73 4.31 22.25
N LYS A 737 -19.84 4.65 21.58
CA LYS A 737 -20.99 5.33 22.19
C LYS A 737 -21.70 4.45 23.20
N ILE A 738 -21.88 3.17 22.91
CA ILE A 738 -22.48 2.20 23.85
C ILE A 738 -21.62 2.10 25.11
N GLN A 739 -20.31 1.95 24.93
CA GLN A 739 -19.34 1.88 26.04
C GLN A 739 -19.34 3.16 26.86
N ALA A 740 -19.31 4.33 26.23
CA ALA A 740 -19.38 5.62 26.93
C ALA A 740 -20.69 5.76 27.72
N LYS A 741 -21.82 5.36 27.14
CA LYS A 741 -23.12 5.35 27.81
C LYS A 741 -23.17 4.40 29.00
N ALA A 742 -22.64 3.19 28.84
CA ALA A 742 -22.55 2.19 29.90
C ALA A 742 -21.68 2.68 31.06
N ALA A 743 -20.54 3.32 30.76
CA ALA A 743 -19.64 3.88 31.76
C ALA A 743 -20.23 5.11 32.47
N ALA A 744 -21.03 5.90 31.77
CA ALA A 744 -21.64 7.12 32.28
C ALA A 744 -22.68 6.86 33.36
N ARG A 745 -23.38 5.72 33.34
CA ARG A 745 -24.50 5.38 34.24
C ARG A 745 -25.47 6.57 34.33
N ASP A 746 -25.69 7.11 35.54
CA ASP A 746 -26.60 8.23 35.81
C ASP A 746 -25.96 9.62 35.65
N SER A 747 -24.65 9.70 35.33
CA SER A 747 -23.95 10.97 35.18
C SER A 747 -24.35 11.77 33.93
N GLY A 748 -25.05 11.15 32.95
CA GLY A 748 -25.44 11.76 31.68
C GLY A 748 -24.25 12.04 30.71
N ARG A 749 -23.02 11.74 31.09
CA ARG A 749 -21.82 11.99 30.26
C ARG A 749 -21.67 10.92 29.19
N THR A 750 -22.36 11.07 28.04
CA THR A 750 -22.36 10.09 26.94
C THR A 750 -21.41 10.45 25.81
N GLN A 751 -20.58 11.49 25.97
CA GLN A 751 -19.59 11.87 24.95
C GLN A 751 -18.44 10.89 24.91
N VAL A 752 -18.08 10.50 23.68
CA VAL A 752 -16.92 9.63 23.43
C VAL A 752 -15.64 10.48 23.49
N ALA A 753 -14.65 10.03 24.26
CA ALA A 753 -13.37 10.73 24.37
C ALA A 753 -12.59 10.71 23.05
N ASP A 754 -11.77 11.73 22.81
CA ASP A 754 -10.88 11.76 21.65
C ASP A 754 -9.93 10.56 21.67
N GLY A 755 -9.84 9.88 20.53
CA GLY A 755 -9.01 8.68 20.35
C GLY A 755 -9.63 7.37 20.81
N ALA A 756 -10.80 7.37 21.47
CA ALA A 756 -11.51 6.13 21.79
C ALA A 756 -12.05 5.42 20.55
N ILE A 757 -12.34 6.17 19.48
CA ILE A 757 -12.69 5.60 18.19
C ILE A 757 -11.46 5.60 17.29
N GLN A 758 -11.08 4.43 16.80
CA GLN A 758 -10.11 4.27 15.72
C GLN A 758 -10.81 3.56 14.57
N VAL A 759 -11.03 4.26 13.45
CA VAL A 759 -11.57 3.61 12.24
C VAL A 759 -10.56 2.62 11.67
N ALA A 760 -11.01 1.55 11.00
CA ALA A 760 -10.15 0.46 10.58
C ALA A 760 -8.93 0.92 9.74
N CYS A 761 -9.13 1.88 8.83
CA CYS A 761 -8.05 2.43 8.03
C CYS A 761 -7.03 3.25 8.85
N GLN A 762 -7.45 3.90 9.94
CA GLN A 762 -6.56 4.60 10.88
C GLN A 762 -5.76 3.60 11.70
N GLN A 763 -6.41 2.61 12.29
CA GLN A 763 -5.78 1.59 13.13
C GLN A 763 -4.71 0.81 12.36
N ALA A 764 -4.98 0.47 11.10
CA ALA A 764 -4.06 -0.28 10.25
C ALA A 764 -2.95 0.58 9.62
N CYS A 765 -2.98 1.91 9.77
CA CYS A 765 -2.01 2.79 9.12
C CYS A 765 -0.67 2.80 9.85
N PRO A 766 0.40 2.15 9.31
CA PRO A 766 1.70 2.08 9.99
C PRO A 766 2.41 3.44 10.05
N ALA A 767 1.99 4.38 9.20
CA ALA A 767 2.54 5.73 9.14
C ALA A 767 1.81 6.73 10.07
N GLY A 768 0.67 6.34 10.66
CA GLY A 768 -0.16 7.24 11.45
C GLY A 768 -0.64 8.46 10.66
N ALA A 769 -0.95 8.27 9.36
CA ALA A 769 -1.32 9.35 8.45
C ALA A 769 -2.81 9.74 8.53
N ILE A 770 -3.64 8.97 9.21
CA ILE A 770 -5.09 9.15 9.25
C ILE A 770 -5.49 9.50 10.68
N GLU A 771 -6.17 10.64 10.84
CA GLU A 771 -6.80 11.05 12.10
C GLU A 771 -8.31 11.14 11.93
N PHE A 772 -9.04 10.56 12.88
CA PHE A 772 -10.50 10.54 12.93
C PHE A 772 -10.98 10.98 14.30
N GLY A 773 -12.09 11.70 14.37
CA GLY A 773 -12.68 12.14 15.64
C GLY A 773 -13.77 13.20 15.49
N ASP A 774 -14.10 13.82 16.62
CA ASP A 774 -15.08 14.89 16.71
C ASP A 774 -14.50 16.23 16.23
N ILE A 775 -15.05 16.75 15.13
CA ILE A 775 -14.63 18.05 14.56
C ILE A 775 -15.19 19.25 15.30
N THR A 776 -16.13 19.07 16.22
CA THR A 776 -16.66 20.17 17.05
C THR A 776 -15.83 20.39 18.32
N ASP A 777 -15.05 19.40 18.75
CA ASP A 777 -14.08 19.58 19.82
C ASP A 777 -12.79 20.22 19.29
N PRO A 778 -12.46 21.47 19.66
CA PRO A 778 -11.24 22.15 19.21
C PRO A 778 -9.95 21.45 19.68
N ASN A 779 -10.03 20.68 20.75
CA ASN A 779 -8.88 19.98 21.33
C ASN A 779 -8.66 18.60 20.74
N SER A 780 -9.60 18.06 19.99
CA SER A 780 -9.46 16.77 19.32
C SER A 780 -8.29 16.76 18.33
N ARG A 781 -7.70 15.59 18.12
CA ARG A 781 -6.57 15.42 17.18
C ARG A 781 -6.99 15.75 15.75
N VAL A 782 -8.19 15.35 15.35
CA VAL A 782 -8.71 15.65 14.01
C VAL A 782 -8.94 17.15 13.80
N SER A 783 -9.43 17.88 14.80
CA SER A 783 -9.62 19.33 14.71
C SER A 783 -8.28 20.06 14.60
N LYS A 784 -7.28 19.65 15.38
CA LYS A 784 -5.90 20.19 15.25
C LYS A 784 -5.33 19.92 13.86
N ALA A 785 -5.49 18.70 13.33
CA ALA A 785 -5.05 18.36 11.99
C ALA A 785 -5.76 19.21 10.90
N LYS A 786 -7.06 19.46 11.05
CA LYS A 786 -7.84 20.32 10.14
C LYS A 786 -7.47 21.80 10.25
N ALA A 787 -7.02 22.26 11.42
CA ALA A 787 -6.55 23.61 11.65
C ALA A 787 -5.14 23.88 11.11
N SER A 788 -4.36 22.83 10.75
CA SER A 788 -3.04 22.98 10.15
C SER A 788 -3.09 23.86 8.88
N THR A 789 -2.06 24.67 8.69
CA THR A 789 -1.89 25.52 7.49
C THR A 789 -1.81 24.69 6.21
N ARG A 790 -1.31 23.45 6.29
CA ARG A 790 -1.26 22.51 5.17
C ARG A 790 -2.61 21.85 4.86
N SER A 791 -3.64 22.06 5.68
CA SER A 791 -4.95 21.43 5.49
C SER A 791 -5.71 22.02 4.31
N TYR A 792 -6.28 21.16 3.47
CA TYR A 792 -7.15 21.52 2.34
C TYR A 792 -8.24 20.48 2.11
N GLY A 793 -9.34 20.89 1.49
CA GLY A 793 -10.38 19.99 1.00
C GLY A 793 -10.18 19.68 -0.49
N ALA A 794 -10.41 18.45 -0.92
CA ALA A 794 -10.39 18.12 -2.33
C ALA A 794 -11.61 18.70 -3.05
N LEU A 795 -11.41 19.29 -4.25
CA LEU A 795 -12.46 19.86 -5.10
C LEU A 795 -13.37 20.87 -4.36
N THR A 796 -12.79 21.71 -3.52
CA THR A 796 -13.53 22.69 -2.68
C THR A 796 -14.38 23.66 -3.50
N TYR A 797 -13.96 23.97 -4.73
CA TYR A 797 -14.71 24.84 -5.65
C TYR A 797 -16.11 24.30 -6.03
N LEU A 798 -16.36 23.00 -5.84
CA LEU A 798 -17.69 22.40 -6.04
C LEU A 798 -18.65 22.66 -4.85
N ASN A 799 -18.14 23.27 -3.77
CA ASN A 799 -18.89 23.58 -2.55
C ASN A 799 -19.65 22.38 -1.94
N THR A 800 -19.04 21.19 -2.04
CA THR A 800 -19.62 19.97 -1.44
C THR A 800 -19.38 19.87 0.06
N ARG A 801 -18.49 20.71 0.62
CA ARG A 801 -18.12 20.76 2.04
C ARG A 801 -17.71 19.39 2.60
N PRO A 802 -16.55 18.88 2.17
CA PRO A 802 -16.08 17.56 2.60
C PRO A 802 -15.69 17.55 4.08
N ARG A 803 -16.12 16.52 4.82
CA ARG A 803 -15.69 16.25 6.21
C ARG A 803 -14.35 15.52 6.28
N THR A 804 -13.89 14.93 5.18
CA THR A 804 -12.51 14.46 5.02
C THR A 804 -11.67 15.60 4.43
N THR A 805 -10.56 15.95 5.09
CA THR A 805 -9.57 16.90 4.60
C THR A 805 -8.22 16.21 4.42
N TYR A 806 -7.34 16.85 3.68
CA TYR A 806 -5.98 16.37 3.43
C TYR A 806 -4.98 17.41 3.91
N GLN A 807 -3.82 16.94 4.38
CA GLN A 807 -2.67 17.81 4.60
C GLN A 807 -1.71 17.66 3.41
N ALA A 808 -1.34 18.78 2.82
CA ALA A 808 -0.46 18.84 1.65
C ALA A 808 0.90 18.18 1.94
N LYS A 809 1.45 17.51 0.93
CA LYS A 809 2.77 16.89 0.99
C LYS A 809 3.87 17.96 0.93
N LEU A 810 4.92 17.77 1.72
CA LEU A 810 6.12 18.59 1.70
C LEU A 810 7.30 17.79 1.14
N ARG A 811 8.05 18.40 0.22
CA ARG A 811 9.33 17.88 -0.27
C ARG A 811 10.47 18.68 0.39
N ASN A 812 11.41 17.94 1.00
CA ASN A 812 12.62 18.53 1.58
C ASN A 812 13.75 18.48 0.55
N LEU A 813 13.69 19.37 -0.44
CA LEU A 813 14.61 19.37 -1.56
C LEU A 813 15.99 19.93 -1.17
N ASN A 814 17.07 19.33 -1.71
CA ASN A 814 18.43 19.88 -1.66
C ASN A 814 18.70 20.65 -2.96
N ASP A 815 18.78 21.97 -2.86
CA ASP A 815 18.93 22.89 -4.01
C ASP A 815 20.23 22.71 -4.78
N LYS A 816 21.21 22.01 -4.20
CA LYS A 816 22.52 21.75 -4.81
C LYS A 816 22.55 20.48 -5.65
N MET A 817 21.51 19.65 -5.57
CA MET A 817 21.44 18.43 -6.37
C MET A 817 21.35 18.72 -7.87
N PRO A 818 21.99 17.91 -8.74
CA PRO A 818 21.86 18.05 -10.18
C PRO A 818 20.39 18.00 -10.63
N GLY A 819 19.97 18.97 -11.40
CA GLY A 819 18.57 19.09 -11.79
C GLY A 819 17.65 19.47 -10.65
N ALA A 820 18.19 19.96 -9.53
CA ALA A 820 17.42 20.36 -8.36
C ALA A 820 16.33 21.35 -8.73
N LEU A 821 15.17 21.04 -8.24
CA LEU A 821 13.98 21.82 -8.43
C LEU A 821 13.71 22.55 -7.13
N ARG A 822 13.57 23.86 -7.20
CA ARG A 822 13.11 24.63 -6.04
C ARG A 822 11.65 24.34 -5.68
N LEU A 823 10.91 23.74 -6.62
CA LEU A 823 9.50 23.37 -6.48
C LEU A 823 9.34 21.87 -6.76
N PRO A 824 8.43 21.18 -6.10
CA PRO A 824 8.01 19.83 -6.49
C PRO A 824 7.59 19.77 -7.96
N LEU A 825 7.76 18.63 -8.62
CA LEU A 825 7.40 18.46 -10.04
C LEU A 825 5.91 18.72 -10.32
N SER A 826 5.04 18.35 -9.37
CA SER A 826 3.61 18.67 -9.45
C SER A 826 3.33 20.18 -9.52
N ARG A 827 4.03 20.98 -8.73
CA ARG A 827 3.91 22.44 -8.75
C ARG A 827 4.44 23.04 -10.05
N ARG A 828 5.52 22.48 -10.62
CA ARG A 828 6.03 22.91 -11.93
C ARG A 828 5.05 22.65 -13.04
N GLU A 829 4.40 21.47 -13.07
CA GLU A 829 3.38 21.18 -14.06
C GLU A 829 2.21 22.16 -14.00
N MET A 830 1.80 22.54 -12.81
CA MET A 830 0.72 23.50 -12.62
C MET A 830 1.13 24.91 -13.04
N ALA A 831 2.33 25.39 -12.64
CA ALA A 831 2.84 26.71 -13.04
C ALA A 831 3.04 26.84 -14.56
N GLY A 832 3.49 25.78 -15.25
CA GLY A 832 3.60 25.75 -16.71
C GLY A 832 2.24 25.98 -17.40
N ARG A 833 1.15 25.48 -16.85
CA ARG A 833 -0.19 25.67 -17.39
C ARG A 833 -0.72 27.11 -17.22
N GLU A 834 -0.37 27.78 -16.12
CA GLU A 834 -0.74 29.18 -15.91
C GLU A 834 -0.10 30.11 -16.96
N SER A 835 1.13 29.80 -17.41
CA SER A 835 1.83 30.58 -18.43
C SER A 835 1.24 30.43 -19.84
N HIS A 836 0.49 29.36 -20.09
CA HIS A 836 -0.13 29.05 -21.39
C HIS A 836 -1.66 29.21 -21.40
N ALA A 837 -2.29 29.59 -20.28
CA ALA A 837 -3.68 30.00 -20.29
C ALA A 837 -3.79 31.22 -21.24
N PRO A 838 -4.60 31.17 -22.32
CA PRO A 838 -4.77 32.33 -23.18
C PRO A 838 -5.22 33.48 -22.29
N ALA A 839 -4.53 34.61 -22.40
CA ALA A 839 -4.96 35.84 -21.74
C ALA A 839 -6.42 36.06 -22.18
N HIS A 840 -7.36 35.80 -21.27
CA HIS A 840 -8.76 36.09 -21.49
C HIS A 840 -8.84 37.61 -21.65
N GLY A 841 -8.81 38.04 -22.93
CA GLY A 841 -9.02 39.41 -23.28
C GLY A 841 -10.34 39.88 -22.66
N SER A 842 -10.24 40.96 -21.93
CA SER A 842 -11.38 41.73 -21.44
C SER A 842 -12.16 42.28 -22.65
N GLY A 843 -13.04 41.43 -23.22
CA GLY A 843 -13.85 41.76 -24.40
C GLY A 843 -15.13 40.94 -24.39
N HIS A 844 -15.88 40.98 -23.33
CA HIS A 844 -17.31 40.71 -23.43
C HIS A 844 -18.00 41.99 -23.92
N ALA A 845 -18.11 42.10 -25.26
CA ALA A 845 -19.13 42.93 -25.82
C ALA A 845 -20.49 42.41 -25.33
N ALA A 846 -21.30 43.29 -24.77
CA ALA A 846 -22.65 42.98 -24.38
C ALA A 846 -23.44 42.43 -25.57
N PRO A 847 -24.23 41.35 -25.43
CA PRO A 847 -25.06 40.87 -26.52
C PRO A 847 -26.06 41.99 -26.90
N ALA A 848 -26.05 42.34 -28.18
CA ALA A 848 -27.01 43.26 -28.77
C ALA A 848 -28.43 42.72 -28.54
N ALA A 849 -29.29 43.59 -28.06
CA ALA A 849 -30.70 43.31 -27.89
C ALA A 849 -31.30 42.83 -29.25
N HIS A 850 -31.76 41.62 -29.31
CA HIS A 850 -32.59 41.14 -30.40
C HIS A 850 -33.97 41.71 -30.27
N GLY A 851 -34.31 42.54 -31.28
CA GLY A 851 -35.64 43.13 -31.41
C GLY A 851 -36.68 42.04 -31.66
N GLU A 852 -37.82 42.19 -31.02
CA GLU A 852 -39.05 41.47 -31.29
C GLU A 852 -39.41 41.53 -32.77
N SER A 853 -39.55 40.41 -33.43
CA SER A 853 -40.33 40.27 -34.65
C SER A 853 -41.49 39.32 -34.41
N ALA A 854 -42.70 39.93 -34.36
CA ALA A 854 -43.93 39.21 -34.43
C ALA A 854 -44.08 38.47 -35.75
N HIS A 855 -44.45 37.19 -35.71
CA HIS A 855 -45.16 36.50 -36.75
C HIS A 855 -46.02 35.35 -36.19
N LYS A 856 -47.27 35.48 -36.50
CA LYS A 856 -48.46 34.67 -36.78
C LYS A 856 -48.34 33.17 -36.54
#